data_8fabf618c3dac849fcc0613130a31e47
#
_entry.id   8fabf618c3dac849fcc0613130a31e47
#
_cell.length_a   1.000
_cell.length_b   1.000
_cell.length_c   1.000
_cell.angle_alpha   90.00
_cell.angle_beta   90.00
_cell.angle_gamma   90.00
#
_symmetry.space_group_name_H-M   'P 1'
#
loop_
_entity.id
_entity.type
_entity.pdbx_description
1 polymer ?
#
loop_
_entity_poly.entity_id
_entity_poly.type
_entity_poly.pdbx_seq_one_letter_code
_entity_poly.pdbx_strand_id
1 'polypeptide(L)'
;MATLALSVAGQFAGALVGGPFGATMGRALGALAGSVVDGWLFGDKPEAPAFDIRLGSSAEGAPIPRLYGWGRLAGNIIWARELERLGGETAGAKGFGGGEEEEEIGASFAIGFCEGRVARLGRIWADGQLLDTRGLTLRFYHGDEDQLPDSLIEATQGPGNAPAYRGLCYLVVENLPLRRFGNRIPQISAELCRVVGELEPSIRAVTVIPGATEFGYDPTPRLRLVGPGQGVSENAHLAAGTSDWTVSIDELQDLCPALEHVALVVSWFGDDLRCAQCAVSPRVEAAARTVEGTSWSVAGLSRGQVPVVSTHAGGPAYGGTPSDASVLAAIADLKARGLRVTLYPLMLMDVPAGNGLPDPHGGAEQGSYPWRGRITCHPAPGRPGSPDRTGAAAAQIAAFLPGYRAMVLHYAHLAAAAGGVDALLIGSEMVGLTTVRGAANGFPFVDALVALAAEVRAIVGPATKLTYAADWSEYSGCQPAGEKFFHLDPLWASPHIDAVGIDCYMPLADWRDGDGHLDAALSASGHDLGYLGGNIAGGEGFDWFYADPADRQAQRRTPIADGAHGEPWIWRYKDLAAFWSRPHHDRPGGVRAPTPTAWVPGSKPLWLTELGCGAVDKGANQPNIFGDDKSTEGGRPHFSSGLPDGLIQRQLLRAHHRHWRDPANNPPGMLDPERIYCWTWDARPYPAFPALGEAWADGPNHRTGHWLTGRLGAMAGDELLAAIARDWGVELAAEAGAPLVGGYVVAGPARARDAI
;
A
#
# COMPACT_ATOMS: atom_id res chain seq x y z
N MET A 1 -29.54 -4.06 22.21
CA MET A 1 -30.80 -4.04 23.00
C MET A 1 -31.94 -3.45 22.20
N ALA A 2 -31.77 -2.31 21.52
CA ALA A 2 -32.78 -1.74 20.63
C ALA A 2 -33.09 -2.65 19.44
N THR A 3 -32.12 -3.34 18.89
CA THR A 3 -32.27 -4.33 17.80
C THR A 3 -33.28 -5.42 18.20
N LEU A 4 -33.17 -5.97 19.40
CA LEU A 4 -34.05 -7.02 19.88
C LEU A 4 -35.49 -6.48 20.12
N ALA A 5 -35.62 -5.32 20.77
CA ALA A 5 -36.88 -4.71 21.06
C ALA A 5 -37.66 -4.29 19.81
N LEU A 6 -36.99 -3.63 18.86
CA LEU A 6 -37.58 -3.18 17.60
C LEU A 6 -37.86 -4.33 16.63
N SER A 7 -37.09 -5.40 16.65
CA SER A 7 -37.35 -6.59 15.84
C SER A 7 -38.62 -7.32 16.31
N VAL A 8 -38.83 -7.42 17.63
CA VAL A 8 -40.07 -8.01 18.22
C VAL A 8 -41.28 -7.12 17.95
N ALA A 9 -41.18 -5.81 18.17
CA ALA A 9 -42.25 -4.86 17.88
C ALA A 9 -42.62 -4.86 16.39
N GLY A 10 -41.61 -4.88 15.48
CA GLY A 10 -41.81 -4.97 14.04
C GLY A 10 -42.48 -6.28 13.62
N GLN A 11 -42.11 -7.39 14.26
CA GLN A 11 -42.77 -8.69 14.02
C GLN A 11 -44.26 -8.67 14.37
N PHE A 12 -44.61 -8.11 15.53
CA PHE A 12 -46.01 -7.99 15.92
C PHE A 12 -46.80 -7.04 15.01
N ALA A 13 -46.26 -5.88 14.69
CA ALA A 13 -46.91 -4.93 13.78
C ALA A 13 -47.08 -5.51 12.37
N GLY A 14 -46.03 -6.19 11.85
CA GLY A 14 -46.09 -6.86 10.56
C GLY A 14 -47.12 -8.01 10.51
N ALA A 15 -47.24 -8.78 11.60
CA ALA A 15 -48.21 -9.87 11.70
C ALA A 15 -49.67 -9.37 11.65
N LEU A 16 -49.94 -8.19 12.21
CA LEU A 16 -51.29 -7.57 12.19
C LEU A 16 -51.71 -7.12 10.79
N VAL A 17 -50.76 -6.77 9.92
CA VAL A 17 -51.03 -6.19 8.59
C VAL A 17 -50.89 -7.22 7.46
N GLY A 18 -49.97 -8.18 7.58
CA GLY A 18 -49.61 -9.10 6.47
C GLY A 18 -49.45 -10.57 6.88
N GLY A 19 -49.99 -11.00 8.04
CA GLY A 19 -49.91 -12.40 8.49
C GLY A 19 -48.46 -12.89 8.66
N PRO A 20 -48.18 -14.19 8.45
CA PRO A 20 -46.85 -14.77 8.66
C PRO A 20 -45.75 -14.13 7.81
N PHE A 21 -46.04 -13.70 6.58
CA PHE A 21 -45.10 -13.01 5.70
C PHE A 21 -44.81 -11.60 6.19
N GLY A 22 -45.87 -10.86 6.60
CA GLY A 22 -45.73 -9.53 7.22
C GLY A 22 -44.96 -9.57 8.52
N ALA A 23 -45.12 -10.62 9.34
CA ALA A 23 -44.32 -10.82 10.56
C ALA A 23 -42.85 -10.97 10.29
N THR A 24 -42.46 -11.73 9.27
CA THR A 24 -41.05 -11.94 8.89
C THR A 24 -40.42 -10.64 8.37
N MET A 25 -41.14 -9.93 7.51
CA MET A 25 -40.71 -8.66 6.94
C MET A 25 -40.64 -7.55 8.01
N GLY A 26 -41.64 -7.48 8.89
CA GLY A 26 -41.64 -6.54 10.00
C GLY A 26 -40.55 -6.79 11.02
N ARG A 27 -40.22 -8.06 11.27
CA ARG A 27 -39.05 -8.43 12.11
C ARG A 27 -37.73 -7.99 11.49
N ALA A 28 -37.52 -8.21 10.18
CA ALA A 28 -36.34 -7.81 9.46
C ALA A 28 -36.14 -6.29 9.45
N LEU A 29 -37.21 -5.54 9.15
CA LEU A 29 -37.19 -4.07 9.18
C LEU A 29 -36.99 -3.51 10.59
N GLY A 30 -37.61 -4.12 11.60
CA GLY A 30 -37.43 -3.74 13.01
C GLY A 30 -36.01 -4.04 13.50
N ALA A 31 -35.38 -5.14 13.06
CA ALA A 31 -34.00 -5.47 13.38
C ALA A 31 -33.01 -4.48 12.71
N LEU A 32 -33.25 -4.09 11.45
CA LEU A 32 -32.49 -3.07 10.75
C LEU A 32 -32.55 -1.72 11.46
N ALA A 33 -33.75 -1.24 11.79
CA ALA A 33 -33.93 -0.01 12.55
C ALA A 33 -33.28 -0.07 13.94
N GLY A 34 -33.39 -1.23 14.61
CA GLY A 34 -32.77 -1.45 15.92
C GLY A 34 -31.24 -1.51 15.87
N SER A 35 -30.67 -2.08 14.82
CA SER A 35 -29.19 -2.13 14.65
C SER A 35 -28.60 -0.74 14.44
N VAL A 36 -29.31 0.15 13.74
CA VAL A 36 -28.92 1.56 13.61
C VAL A 36 -28.94 2.27 14.97
N VAL A 37 -29.99 2.02 15.78
CA VAL A 37 -30.10 2.60 17.13
C VAL A 37 -29.07 2.00 18.10
N ASP A 38 -28.84 0.69 18.05
CA ASP A 38 -27.81 0.06 18.88
C ASP A 38 -26.40 0.50 18.45
N GLY A 39 -26.14 0.67 17.14
CA GLY A 39 -24.89 1.25 16.62
C GLY A 39 -24.69 2.70 17.06
N TRP A 40 -25.79 3.44 17.21
CA TRP A 40 -25.75 4.83 17.68
C TRP A 40 -25.61 4.96 19.21
N LEU A 41 -26.18 4.00 19.99
CA LEU A 41 -26.19 4.04 21.46
C LEU A 41 -25.04 3.23 22.11
N PHE A 42 -24.58 2.15 21.47
CA PHE A 42 -23.65 1.17 22.06
C PHE A 42 -22.49 0.80 21.13
N GLY A 43 -22.47 1.29 19.88
CA GLY A 43 -21.28 1.17 19.06
C GLY A 43 -20.16 1.94 19.74
N ASP A 44 -19.00 1.31 19.95
CA ASP A 44 -17.78 2.02 20.21
C ASP A 44 -17.60 3.00 19.05
N LYS A 45 -18.02 4.25 19.30
CA LYS A 45 -17.62 5.35 18.44
C LYS A 45 -16.11 5.32 18.53
N PRO A 46 -15.36 5.16 17.42
CA PRO A 46 -14.01 5.67 17.45
C PRO A 46 -14.20 7.10 17.93
N GLU A 47 -13.62 7.46 19.06
CA GLU A 47 -13.50 8.84 19.46
C GLU A 47 -12.84 9.52 18.28
N ALA A 48 -13.67 10.13 17.44
CA ALA A 48 -13.18 11.16 16.55
C ALA A 48 -12.52 12.15 17.52
N PRO A 49 -11.22 12.45 17.34
CA PRO A 49 -10.57 13.42 18.18
C PRO A 49 -11.52 14.62 18.21
N ALA A 50 -11.90 15.06 19.41
CA ALA A 50 -12.79 16.19 19.60
C ALA A 50 -12.07 17.43 19.12
N PHE A 51 -12.11 17.66 17.80
CA PHE A 51 -11.68 18.92 17.22
C PHE A 51 -12.76 19.93 17.59
N ASP A 52 -12.41 20.84 18.46
CA ASP A 52 -13.18 22.05 18.70
C ASP A 52 -13.15 22.86 17.39
N ILE A 53 -14.13 22.63 16.53
CA ILE A 53 -14.27 23.34 15.25
C ILE A 53 -14.66 24.77 15.62
N ARG A 54 -13.67 25.60 15.85
CA ARG A 54 -13.91 27.04 15.95
C ARG A 54 -14.45 27.53 14.63
N LEU A 55 -15.63 28.11 14.67
CA LEU A 55 -16.32 28.65 13.52
C LEU A 55 -15.39 29.67 12.83
N GLY A 56 -15.24 29.55 11.49
CA GLY A 56 -14.45 30.48 10.69
C GLY A 56 -14.88 31.91 10.98
N SER A 57 -13.95 32.76 11.31
CA SER A 57 -14.18 34.17 11.56
C SER A 57 -13.38 35.01 10.57
N SER A 58 -13.87 36.21 10.26
CA SER A 58 -13.08 37.26 9.59
C SER A 58 -12.58 38.28 10.62
N ALA A 59 -12.39 37.86 11.87
CA ALA A 59 -12.02 38.75 12.96
C ALA A 59 -10.53 39.10 12.87
N GLU A 60 -10.23 40.40 12.82
CA GLU A 60 -8.87 40.90 12.96
C GLU A 60 -8.31 40.50 14.33
N GLY A 61 -7.07 39.99 14.36
CA GLY A 61 -6.42 39.50 15.56
C GLY A 61 -6.78 38.06 15.95
N ALA A 62 -7.57 37.32 15.15
CA ALA A 62 -7.78 35.90 15.38
C ALA A 62 -6.46 35.13 15.25
N PRO A 63 -6.14 34.22 16.20
CA PRO A 63 -4.90 33.47 16.13
C PRO A 63 -4.91 32.52 14.93
N ILE A 64 -3.75 32.41 14.26
CA ILE A 64 -3.52 31.46 13.20
C ILE A 64 -2.99 30.17 13.86
N PRO A 65 -3.65 29.02 13.68
CA PRO A 65 -3.19 27.77 14.27
C PRO A 65 -1.94 27.25 13.59
N ARG A 66 -1.20 26.37 14.30
CA ARG A 66 -0.14 25.58 13.74
C ARG A 66 -0.51 24.10 13.77
N LEU A 67 -0.37 23.44 12.63
CA LEU A 67 -0.73 22.03 12.45
C LEU A 67 0.51 21.15 12.45
N TYR A 68 0.39 19.95 13.01
CA TYR A 68 1.33 18.82 12.90
C TYR A 68 0.52 17.58 12.51
N GLY A 69 0.92 16.88 11.46
CA GLY A 69 0.16 15.74 10.91
C GLY A 69 -1.13 16.18 10.22
N TRP A 70 -2.15 15.33 10.29
CA TRP A 70 -3.46 15.54 9.70
C TRP A 70 -4.39 16.32 10.62
N GLY A 71 -5.13 17.29 10.07
CA GLY A 71 -6.12 18.02 10.83
C GLY A 71 -7.16 18.69 9.95
N ARG A 72 -8.39 18.77 10.44
CA ARG A 72 -9.43 19.60 9.84
C ARG A 72 -9.45 20.95 10.52
N LEU A 73 -9.10 22.00 9.79
CA LEU A 73 -9.02 23.36 10.31
C LEU A 73 -10.14 24.23 9.73
N ALA A 74 -10.72 25.07 10.56
CA ALA A 74 -11.58 26.16 10.11
C ALA A 74 -10.69 27.28 9.57
N GLY A 75 -11.09 27.86 8.43
CA GLY A 75 -10.35 28.95 7.82
C GLY A 75 -10.86 30.33 8.24
N ASN A 76 -9.95 31.31 8.22
CA ASN A 76 -10.26 32.72 8.36
C ASN A 76 -10.26 33.41 6.98
N ILE A 77 -11.29 34.21 6.66
CA ILE A 77 -11.30 34.98 5.43
C ILE A 77 -10.23 36.07 5.54
N ILE A 78 -9.22 36.02 4.67
CA ILE A 78 -8.09 36.97 4.64
C ILE A 78 -8.23 37.96 3.50
N TRP A 79 -9.05 37.66 2.49
CA TRP A 79 -9.37 38.53 1.38
C TRP A 79 -10.72 38.14 0.78
N ALA A 80 -11.48 39.10 0.29
CA ALA A 80 -12.69 38.88 -0.48
C ALA A 80 -12.90 40.03 -1.50
N ARG A 81 -13.49 39.68 -2.63
CA ARG A 81 -13.96 40.59 -3.65
C ARG A 81 -15.45 40.88 -3.47
N GLU A 82 -15.94 41.97 -4.07
CA GLU A 82 -17.37 42.21 -4.17
C GLU A 82 -18.09 41.04 -4.85
N LEU A 83 -19.33 40.80 -4.42
CA LEU A 83 -20.14 39.71 -4.99
C LEU A 83 -20.43 40.01 -6.46
N GLU A 84 -20.31 38.99 -7.30
CA GLU A 84 -20.51 39.09 -8.75
C GLU A 84 -21.75 38.32 -9.19
N ARG A 85 -22.40 38.80 -10.24
CA ARG A 85 -23.48 38.05 -10.89
C ARG A 85 -22.86 37.00 -11.80
N LEU A 86 -23.20 35.72 -11.57
CA LEU A 86 -22.82 34.57 -12.39
C LEU A 86 -23.95 34.40 -13.43
N GLY A 87 -23.80 34.92 -14.64
CA GLY A 87 -24.75 34.77 -15.72
C GLY A 87 -24.39 35.76 -16.81
N GLY A 88 -23.78 35.25 -17.90
CA GLY A 88 -23.37 36.06 -19.03
C GLY A 88 -24.55 36.57 -19.82
N GLU A 89 -24.41 37.77 -20.36
CA GLU A 89 -25.20 38.30 -21.45
C GLU A 89 -25.27 37.29 -22.61
N THR A 90 -26.36 36.51 -22.70
CA THR A 90 -26.73 35.96 -24.01
C THR A 90 -27.39 37.07 -24.79
N ALA A 91 -26.59 37.77 -25.62
CA ALA A 91 -27.09 38.69 -26.62
C ALA A 91 -28.07 37.95 -27.55
N GLY A 92 -29.33 38.26 -27.43
CA GLY A 92 -30.31 38.24 -28.49
C GLY A 92 -30.75 36.88 -29.07
N ALA A 93 -31.76 36.28 -28.44
CA ALA A 93 -32.84 35.59 -29.18
C ALA A 93 -34.14 35.77 -28.42
N LYS A 94 -35.02 36.68 -28.90
CA LYS A 94 -36.40 36.78 -28.46
C LYS A 94 -37.14 35.48 -28.88
N GLY A 95 -37.27 34.56 -27.97
CA GLY A 95 -38.12 33.35 -28.08
C GLY A 95 -39.07 33.29 -26.90
N PHE A 96 -40.36 33.26 -27.15
CA PHE A 96 -41.46 33.18 -26.21
C PHE A 96 -41.31 31.97 -25.24
N GLY A 97 -41.18 32.25 -23.94
CA GLY A 97 -41.21 31.25 -22.87
C GLY A 97 -40.59 31.89 -21.62
N GLY A 98 -41.42 32.64 -20.83
CA GLY A 98 -40.97 33.31 -19.60
C GLY A 98 -40.73 32.27 -18.47
N GLY A 99 -39.47 31.87 -18.34
CA GLY A 99 -38.91 31.42 -17.06
C GLY A 99 -37.99 32.56 -16.62
N GLU A 100 -38.22 33.16 -15.44
CA GLU A 100 -37.28 34.04 -14.80
C GLU A 100 -35.95 33.24 -14.64
N GLU A 101 -34.93 33.56 -15.42
CA GLU A 101 -33.57 33.11 -15.11
C GLU A 101 -33.22 33.72 -13.75
N GLU A 102 -33.29 32.93 -12.68
CA GLU A 102 -32.87 33.36 -11.35
C GLU A 102 -31.38 33.71 -11.40
N GLU A 103 -31.08 35.00 -11.20
CA GLU A 103 -29.71 35.50 -11.12
C GLU A 103 -28.92 34.76 -10.05
N GLU A 104 -27.84 34.11 -10.42
CA GLU A 104 -26.93 33.45 -9.49
C GLU A 104 -25.84 34.40 -9.06
N ILE A 105 -25.60 34.52 -7.76
CA ILE A 105 -24.55 35.37 -7.18
C ILE A 105 -23.35 34.48 -6.84
N GLY A 106 -22.16 34.91 -7.23
CA GLY A 106 -20.87 34.29 -6.90
C GLY A 106 -20.01 35.10 -5.96
N ALA A 107 -19.19 34.44 -5.19
CA ALA A 107 -18.18 35.07 -4.36
C ALA A 107 -16.79 34.55 -4.70
N SER A 108 -15.83 35.51 -4.75
CA SER A 108 -14.40 35.19 -4.84
C SER A 108 -13.71 35.66 -3.57
N PHE A 109 -13.01 34.75 -2.89
CA PHE A 109 -12.39 35.04 -1.59
C PHE A 109 -11.18 34.12 -1.33
N ALA A 110 -10.31 34.55 -0.41
CA ALA A 110 -9.19 33.78 0.08
C ALA A 110 -9.36 33.46 1.57
N ILE A 111 -8.99 32.23 1.93
CA ILE A 111 -9.13 31.69 3.29
C ILE A 111 -7.78 31.19 3.76
N GLY A 112 -7.26 31.75 4.86
CA GLY A 112 -6.08 31.28 5.55
C GLY A 112 -6.42 30.22 6.58
N PHE A 113 -5.64 29.14 6.65
CA PHE A 113 -5.89 28.01 7.53
C PHE A 113 -4.88 27.87 8.68
N CYS A 114 -3.59 27.83 8.37
CA CYS A 114 -2.56 27.61 9.38
C CYS A 114 -1.22 28.21 8.99
N GLU A 115 -0.39 28.42 10.01
CA GLU A 115 0.98 28.90 9.87
C GLU A 115 1.90 27.81 9.31
N GLY A 116 2.77 28.23 8.38
CA GLY A 116 3.84 27.42 7.80
C GLY A 116 3.36 26.47 6.72
N ARG A 117 4.35 25.85 6.07
CA ARG A 117 4.10 24.95 4.94
C ARG A 117 3.33 23.70 5.35
N VAL A 118 2.30 23.38 4.58
CA VAL A 118 1.61 22.07 4.60
C VAL A 118 1.89 21.30 3.33
N ALA A 119 1.88 19.99 3.40
CA ALA A 119 2.12 19.10 2.27
C ALA A 119 0.87 18.98 1.39
N ARG A 120 -0.32 18.82 2.00
CA ARG A 120 -1.54 18.50 1.26
C ARG A 120 -2.76 19.24 1.76
N LEU A 121 -3.62 19.61 0.79
CA LEU A 121 -5.02 19.94 0.97
C LEU A 121 -5.86 18.70 0.64
N GLY A 122 -6.61 18.22 1.61
CA GLY A 122 -7.56 17.11 1.46
C GLY A 122 -8.98 17.61 1.15
N ARG A 123 -9.96 17.05 1.86
CA ARG A 123 -11.37 17.39 1.69
C ARG A 123 -11.70 18.79 2.21
N ILE A 124 -12.66 19.44 1.56
CA ILE A 124 -13.15 20.78 1.91
C ILE A 124 -14.62 20.68 2.31
N TRP A 125 -15.00 21.38 3.35
CA TRP A 125 -16.40 21.50 3.80
C TRP A 125 -16.85 22.96 3.77
N ALA A 126 -18.10 23.16 3.37
CA ALA A 126 -18.81 24.43 3.44
C ALA A 126 -20.04 24.25 4.33
N ASP A 127 -20.17 25.07 5.39
CA ASP A 127 -21.22 24.97 6.42
C ASP A 127 -21.36 23.54 7.00
N GLY A 128 -20.23 22.84 7.16
CA GLY A 128 -20.19 21.47 7.70
C GLY A 128 -20.53 20.36 6.70
N GLN A 129 -20.95 20.69 5.48
CA GLN A 129 -21.21 19.73 4.40
C GLN A 129 -19.99 19.62 3.48
N LEU A 130 -19.70 18.40 3.01
CA LEU A 130 -18.62 18.20 2.04
C LEU A 130 -18.88 19.04 0.79
N LEU A 131 -17.91 19.86 0.41
CA LEU A 131 -18.01 20.73 -0.74
C LEU A 131 -17.79 19.94 -2.03
N ASP A 132 -18.78 19.97 -2.92
CA ASP A 132 -18.56 19.54 -4.30
C ASP A 132 -17.71 20.57 -5.02
N THR A 133 -16.49 20.20 -5.36
CA THR A 133 -15.50 21.09 -5.99
C THR A 133 -15.56 21.07 -7.52
N ARG A 134 -16.47 20.28 -8.12
CA ARG A 134 -16.63 20.23 -9.58
C ARG A 134 -16.99 21.59 -10.14
N GLY A 135 -16.24 22.01 -11.15
CA GLY A 135 -16.48 23.30 -11.83
C GLY A 135 -16.11 24.53 -11.00
N LEU A 136 -15.54 24.36 -9.78
CA LEU A 136 -14.99 25.45 -9.00
C LEU A 136 -13.53 25.70 -9.39
N THR A 137 -13.16 26.96 -9.47
CA THR A 137 -11.76 27.36 -9.60
C THR A 137 -11.18 27.54 -8.21
N LEU A 138 -10.29 26.63 -7.84
CA LEU A 138 -9.61 26.60 -6.55
C LEU A 138 -8.09 26.71 -6.78
N ARG A 139 -7.44 27.58 -6.02
CA ARG A 139 -5.96 27.67 -6.01
C ARG A 139 -5.48 27.57 -4.57
N PHE A 140 -4.65 26.56 -4.32
CA PHE A 140 -4.10 26.27 -3.01
C PHE A 140 -2.66 26.75 -2.91
N TYR A 141 -2.35 27.42 -1.82
CA TYR A 141 -1.03 27.94 -1.46
C TYR A 141 -0.55 27.23 -0.19
N HIS A 142 0.57 26.57 -0.30
CA HIS A 142 1.06 25.66 0.74
C HIS A 142 1.55 26.37 2.01
N GLY A 143 1.83 27.68 1.97
CA GLY A 143 2.42 28.41 3.09
C GLY A 143 3.95 28.49 3.01
N ASP A 144 4.50 28.45 1.80
CA ASP A 144 5.93 28.59 1.58
C ASP A 144 6.40 30.03 1.85
N GLU A 145 7.66 30.20 2.26
CA GLU A 145 8.25 31.52 2.53
C GLU A 145 8.58 32.29 1.25
N ASP A 146 8.55 31.67 0.11
CA ASP A 146 8.83 32.23 -1.21
C ASP A 146 7.61 32.25 -2.15
N GLN A 147 6.42 31.85 -1.65
CA GLN A 147 5.20 31.85 -2.48
C GLN A 147 4.90 33.23 -3.05
N LEU A 148 4.33 33.23 -4.26
CA LEU A 148 3.95 34.45 -4.98
C LEU A 148 2.51 34.87 -4.67
N PRO A 149 2.13 36.16 -4.90
CA PRO A 149 0.75 36.60 -4.81
C PRO A 149 -0.17 35.79 -5.71
N ASP A 150 -1.42 35.59 -5.29
CA ASP A 150 -2.45 34.99 -6.13
C ASP A 150 -2.81 35.94 -7.29
N SER A 151 -2.96 35.36 -8.49
CA SER A 151 -3.20 36.11 -9.72
C SER A 151 -4.51 36.91 -9.72
N LEU A 152 -5.59 36.42 -9.09
CA LEU A 152 -6.86 37.10 -8.97
C LEU A 152 -6.75 38.26 -7.98
N ILE A 153 -6.05 38.06 -6.85
CA ILE A 153 -5.81 39.12 -5.87
C ILE A 153 -4.97 40.25 -6.52
N GLU A 154 -3.91 39.88 -7.24
CA GLU A 154 -3.06 40.85 -7.94
C GLU A 154 -3.82 41.60 -9.05
N ALA A 155 -4.66 40.89 -9.83
CA ALA A 155 -5.50 41.52 -10.84
C ALA A 155 -6.52 42.51 -10.23
N THR A 156 -6.98 42.25 -9.01
CA THR A 156 -7.96 43.10 -8.31
C THR A 156 -7.30 44.30 -7.62
N GLN A 157 -6.14 44.09 -6.98
CA GLN A 157 -5.47 45.18 -6.20
C GLN A 157 -4.42 45.94 -6.98
N GLY A 158 -4.04 45.46 -8.14
CA GLY A 158 -3.00 46.02 -9.00
C GLY A 158 -1.62 45.42 -8.73
N PRO A 159 -0.75 45.42 -9.75
CA PRO A 159 0.59 44.81 -9.64
C PRO A 159 1.41 45.40 -8.49
N GLY A 160 2.01 44.54 -7.68
CA GLY A 160 2.84 44.90 -6.52
C GLY A 160 2.08 45.34 -5.27
N ASN A 161 0.73 45.38 -5.29
CA ASN A 161 -0.09 45.71 -4.13
C ASN A 161 -0.72 44.45 -3.47
N ALA A 162 -0.69 43.30 -4.15
CA ALA A 162 -1.23 42.05 -3.62
C ALA A 162 -0.25 41.42 -2.64
N PRO A 163 -0.69 41.04 -1.41
CA PRO A 163 0.15 40.29 -0.49
C PRO A 163 0.31 38.86 -0.96
N ALA A 164 1.52 38.29 -0.80
CA ALA A 164 1.80 36.90 -1.11
C ALA A 164 1.42 35.96 0.03
N TYR A 165 1.08 36.47 1.20
CA TYR A 165 0.76 35.72 2.42
C TYR A 165 1.80 34.63 2.74
N ARG A 166 3.09 34.93 2.60
CA ARG A 166 4.20 34.01 2.87
C ARG A 166 4.13 33.49 4.31
N GLY A 167 4.45 32.21 4.47
CA GLY A 167 4.32 31.54 5.77
C GLY A 167 2.88 31.25 6.20
N LEU A 168 1.88 31.53 5.38
CA LEU A 168 0.47 31.21 5.62
C LEU A 168 -0.05 30.25 4.55
N CYS A 169 -0.56 29.11 4.98
CA CYS A 169 -1.31 28.19 4.11
C CYS A 169 -2.70 28.76 3.86
N TYR A 170 -3.09 28.93 2.59
CA TYR A 170 -4.40 29.49 2.23
C TYR A 170 -4.96 28.93 0.92
N LEU A 171 -6.27 29.07 0.75
CA LEU A 171 -7.02 28.66 -0.42
C LEU A 171 -7.75 29.87 -1.01
N VAL A 172 -7.60 30.08 -2.33
CA VAL A 172 -8.44 31.01 -3.09
C VAL A 172 -9.56 30.24 -3.75
N VAL A 173 -10.78 30.71 -3.52
CA VAL A 173 -12.01 30.20 -4.14
C VAL A 173 -12.53 31.29 -5.06
N GLU A 174 -12.66 30.99 -6.35
CA GLU A 174 -13.10 31.94 -7.35
C GLU A 174 -14.52 31.61 -7.83
N ASN A 175 -15.39 32.62 -7.79
CA ASN A 175 -16.78 32.52 -8.27
C ASN A 175 -17.61 31.38 -7.67
N LEU A 176 -17.50 31.15 -6.35
CA LEU A 176 -18.35 30.16 -5.67
C LEU A 176 -19.82 30.57 -5.77
N PRO A 177 -20.71 29.73 -6.36
CA PRO A 177 -22.13 29.99 -6.39
C PRO A 177 -22.73 29.98 -4.98
N LEU A 178 -23.39 31.09 -4.58
CA LEU A 178 -23.82 31.29 -3.20
C LEU A 178 -25.27 30.88 -2.92
N ARG A 179 -26.09 30.59 -3.93
CA ARG A 179 -27.51 30.29 -3.77
C ARG A 179 -27.79 29.22 -2.72
N ARG A 180 -27.04 28.09 -2.76
CA ARG A 180 -27.16 26.98 -1.79
C ARG A 180 -26.73 27.36 -0.37
N PHE A 181 -26.04 28.50 -0.19
CA PHE A 181 -25.57 29.01 1.10
C PHE A 181 -26.36 30.23 1.58
N GLY A 182 -27.54 30.49 1.01
CA GLY A 182 -28.36 31.64 1.39
C GLY A 182 -27.75 32.99 1.01
N ASN A 183 -27.07 33.04 -0.14
CA ASN A 183 -26.39 34.23 -0.70
C ASN A 183 -25.35 34.86 0.26
N ARG A 184 -24.65 34.04 1.01
CA ARG A 184 -23.52 34.42 1.88
C ARG A 184 -22.31 33.50 1.65
N ILE A 185 -21.13 33.96 1.97
CA ILE A 185 -19.94 33.12 2.01
C ILE A 185 -20.11 32.09 3.12
N PRO A 186 -20.04 30.76 2.81
CA PRO A 186 -20.18 29.71 3.81
C PRO A 186 -18.95 29.63 4.72
N GLN A 187 -19.12 29.01 5.87
CA GLN A 187 -17.99 28.66 6.73
C GLN A 187 -17.19 27.51 6.10
N ILE A 188 -15.98 27.81 5.66
CA ILE A 188 -15.10 26.81 5.07
C ILE A 188 -14.20 26.21 6.13
N SER A 189 -14.08 24.90 6.09
CA SER A 189 -13.01 24.16 6.76
C SER A 189 -12.38 23.17 5.80
N ALA A 190 -11.11 22.87 5.98
CA ALA A 190 -10.38 21.97 5.10
C ALA A 190 -9.55 20.96 5.93
N GLU A 191 -9.43 19.77 5.39
CA GLU A 191 -8.48 18.77 5.86
C GLU A 191 -7.11 19.07 5.26
N LEU A 192 -6.12 19.16 6.12
CA LEU A 192 -4.75 19.53 5.77
C LEU A 192 -3.80 18.51 6.37
N CYS A 193 -2.66 18.29 5.71
CA CYS A 193 -1.57 17.50 6.26
C CYS A 193 -0.27 18.29 6.26
N ARG A 194 0.36 18.40 7.43
CA ARG A 194 1.74 18.85 7.57
C ARG A 194 2.61 17.67 7.98
N VAL A 195 3.43 17.20 7.06
CA VAL A 195 4.43 16.17 7.36
C VAL A 195 5.51 16.75 8.28
N VAL A 196 5.73 16.11 9.41
CA VAL A 196 6.72 16.55 10.41
C VAL A 196 7.76 15.50 10.77
N GLY A 197 7.47 14.23 10.44
CA GLY A 197 8.36 13.11 10.71
C GLY A 197 9.46 12.96 9.67
N GLU A 198 10.37 12.04 9.95
CA GLU A 198 11.49 11.71 9.04
C GLU A 198 11.14 10.63 8.00
N LEU A 199 10.07 9.83 8.24
CA LEU A 199 9.76 8.70 7.39
C LEU A 199 9.39 9.16 5.97
N GLU A 200 8.39 10.01 5.84
CA GLU A 200 7.86 10.44 4.55
C GLU A 200 8.94 11.09 3.65
N PRO A 201 9.78 12.03 4.15
CA PRO A 201 10.89 12.57 3.37
C PRO A 201 11.97 11.52 3.04
N SER A 202 11.97 10.39 3.74
CA SER A 202 12.94 9.31 3.49
C SER A 202 12.49 8.33 2.43
N ILE A 203 11.20 8.25 2.12
CA ILE A 203 10.66 7.31 1.14
C ILE A 203 11.03 7.75 -0.28
N ARG A 204 11.79 6.92 -0.99
CA ARG A 204 12.19 7.10 -2.39
C ARG A 204 11.46 6.14 -3.33
N ALA A 205 11.02 5.00 -2.83
CA ALA A 205 10.36 3.98 -3.62
C ALA A 205 9.13 3.41 -2.88
N VAL A 206 8.05 3.18 -3.63
CA VAL A 206 6.80 2.59 -3.10
C VAL A 206 6.24 1.61 -4.10
N THR A 207 5.71 0.49 -3.62
CA THR A 207 4.92 -0.43 -4.43
C THR A 207 3.46 -0.01 -4.40
N VAL A 208 2.84 0.11 -5.58
CA VAL A 208 1.43 0.46 -5.74
C VAL A 208 0.65 -0.73 -6.24
N ILE A 209 -0.44 -1.07 -5.54
CA ILE A 209 -1.38 -2.12 -5.93
C ILE A 209 -2.65 -1.52 -6.56
N PRO A 210 -3.32 -2.24 -7.50
CA PRO A 210 -4.45 -1.71 -8.24
C PRO A 210 -5.75 -1.58 -7.42
N GLY A 211 -5.73 -2.08 -6.19
CA GLY A 211 -6.95 -2.26 -5.41
C GLY A 211 -7.79 -3.43 -5.94
N ALA A 212 -9.10 -3.29 -5.91
CA ALA A 212 -10.05 -4.34 -6.25
C ALA A 212 -10.81 -4.06 -7.56
N THR A 213 -10.22 -3.40 -8.54
CA THR A 213 -10.83 -3.14 -9.85
C THR A 213 -9.86 -3.35 -11.00
N GLU A 214 -10.39 -3.87 -12.11
CA GLU A 214 -9.65 -4.07 -13.36
C GLU A 214 -9.22 -2.76 -14.04
N PHE A 215 -9.80 -1.64 -13.60
CA PHE A 215 -9.54 -0.28 -14.07
C PHE A 215 -9.00 0.65 -12.97
N GLY A 216 -8.53 0.09 -11.85
CA GLY A 216 -8.00 0.88 -10.73
C GLY A 216 -6.81 1.76 -11.08
N TYR A 217 -6.08 1.41 -12.12
CA TYR A 217 -4.94 2.16 -12.63
C TYR A 217 -5.29 3.23 -13.67
N ASP A 218 -6.57 3.35 -14.09
CA ASP A 218 -6.92 4.30 -15.14
C ASP A 218 -7.02 5.74 -14.60
N PRO A 219 -6.19 6.68 -15.07
CA PRO A 219 -6.29 8.08 -14.68
C PRO A 219 -7.58 8.77 -15.15
N THR A 220 -8.29 8.15 -16.10
CA THR A 220 -9.57 8.66 -16.60
C THR A 220 -10.71 8.08 -15.77
N PRO A 221 -11.63 8.91 -15.23
CA PRO A 221 -12.85 8.43 -14.60
C PRO A 221 -13.67 7.55 -15.54
N ARG A 222 -14.11 6.40 -15.05
CA ARG A 222 -14.87 5.40 -15.81
C ARG A 222 -16.23 5.15 -15.18
N LEU A 223 -17.25 4.94 -16.02
CA LEU A 223 -18.57 4.54 -15.59
C LEU A 223 -18.84 3.09 -16.03
N ARG A 224 -19.27 2.27 -15.09
CA ARG A 224 -19.78 0.94 -15.35
C ARG A 224 -21.26 1.04 -15.64
N LEU A 225 -21.68 0.56 -16.81
CA LEU A 225 -23.09 0.54 -17.22
C LEU A 225 -23.79 -0.63 -16.53
N VAL A 226 -24.83 -0.34 -15.76
CA VAL A 226 -25.64 -1.32 -15.03
C VAL A 226 -27.04 -1.47 -15.61
N GLY A 227 -27.43 -0.60 -16.54
CA GLY A 227 -28.70 -0.61 -17.25
C GLY A 227 -28.79 0.50 -18.29
N PRO A 228 -29.87 0.57 -19.11
CA PRO A 228 -30.04 1.63 -20.08
C PRO A 228 -30.04 3.00 -19.43
N GLY A 229 -29.03 3.83 -19.73
CA GLY A 229 -28.88 5.17 -19.17
C GLY A 229 -28.49 5.20 -17.67
N GLN A 230 -28.11 4.07 -17.10
CA GLN A 230 -27.67 3.97 -15.70
C GLN A 230 -26.22 3.54 -15.63
N GLY A 231 -25.40 4.37 -14.99
CA GLY A 231 -23.99 4.09 -14.72
C GLY A 231 -23.68 4.25 -13.23
N VAL A 232 -22.72 3.46 -12.76
CA VAL A 232 -22.09 3.60 -11.44
C VAL A 232 -20.61 3.86 -11.65
N SER A 233 -19.99 4.58 -10.71
CA SER A 233 -18.54 4.82 -10.80
C SER A 233 -17.77 3.50 -10.76
N GLU A 234 -16.78 3.35 -11.62
CA GLU A 234 -15.86 2.22 -11.62
C GLU A 234 -14.58 2.54 -10.85
N ASN A 235 -14.09 3.78 -10.96
CA ASN A 235 -12.81 4.20 -10.41
C ASN A 235 -12.76 5.70 -10.03
N ALA A 236 -13.88 6.27 -9.55
CA ALA A 236 -13.92 7.65 -9.07
C ALA A 236 -14.89 7.75 -7.88
N HIS A 237 -14.37 7.68 -6.65
CA HIS A 237 -15.19 7.54 -5.43
C HIS A 237 -15.06 8.71 -4.45
N LEU A 238 -14.04 9.57 -4.57
CA LEU A 238 -13.86 10.74 -3.69
C LEU A 238 -14.17 12.06 -4.35
N ALA A 239 -13.51 12.34 -5.48
CA ALA A 239 -13.62 13.60 -6.17
C ALA A 239 -14.34 13.39 -7.50
N ALA A 240 -15.45 14.06 -7.68
CA ALA A 240 -16.16 13.95 -8.93
C ALA A 240 -15.36 14.54 -10.09
N GLY A 241 -15.30 13.79 -11.19
CA GLY A 241 -14.50 14.14 -12.38
C GLY A 241 -13.02 13.82 -12.27
N THR A 242 -12.58 13.20 -11.16
CA THR A 242 -11.19 12.78 -10.95
C THR A 242 -11.18 11.29 -10.59
N SER A 243 -10.26 10.52 -11.18
CA SER A 243 -10.13 9.10 -10.86
C SER A 243 -9.51 8.87 -9.49
N ASP A 244 -9.81 7.72 -8.89
CA ASP A 244 -9.21 7.27 -7.64
C ASP A 244 -7.67 7.23 -7.74
N TRP A 245 -7.15 6.73 -8.87
CA TRP A 245 -5.73 6.74 -9.19
C TRP A 245 -5.11 8.13 -9.06
N THR A 246 -5.70 9.14 -9.71
CA THR A 246 -5.16 10.50 -9.68
C THR A 246 -5.12 11.05 -8.27
N VAL A 247 -6.23 10.91 -7.51
CA VAL A 247 -6.30 11.38 -6.12
C VAL A 247 -5.27 10.68 -5.23
N SER A 248 -5.12 9.36 -5.40
CA SER A 248 -4.22 8.53 -4.61
C SER A 248 -2.74 8.85 -4.88
N ILE A 249 -2.36 8.99 -6.16
CA ILE A 249 -0.95 9.31 -6.50
C ILE A 249 -0.60 10.78 -6.17
N ASP A 250 -1.54 11.71 -6.31
CA ASP A 250 -1.36 13.08 -5.82
C ASP A 250 -1.05 13.08 -4.31
N GLU A 251 -1.83 12.31 -3.51
CA GLU A 251 -1.60 12.20 -2.08
C GLU A 251 -0.22 11.59 -1.77
N LEU A 252 0.16 10.53 -2.46
CA LEU A 252 1.47 9.90 -2.26
C LEU A 252 2.63 10.88 -2.54
N GLN A 253 2.57 11.65 -3.63
CA GLN A 253 3.61 12.62 -3.97
C GLN A 253 3.64 13.82 -3.01
N ASP A 254 2.48 14.28 -2.56
CA ASP A 254 2.38 15.38 -1.59
C ASP A 254 2.99 14.97 -0.23
N LEU A 255 2.75 13.73 0.22
CA LEU A 255 3.26 13.22 1.50
C LEU A 255 4.74 12.82 1.43
N CYS A 256 5.19 12.27 0.29
CA CYS A 256 6.54 11.76 0.09
C CYS A 256 7.31 12.61 -0.95
N PRO A 257 7.82 13.80 -0.56
CA PRO A 257 8.41 14.76 -1.51
C PRO A 257 9.70 14.26 -2.18
N ALA A 258 10.29 13.20 -1.65
CA ALA A 258 11.49 12.58 -2.19
C ALA A 258 11.19 11.32 -3.03
N LEU A 259 9.92 11.02 -3.32
CA LEU A 259 9.52 9.85 -4.10
C LEU A 259 10.06 9.94 -5.53
N GLU A 260 10.76 8.91 -5.96
CA GLU A 260 11.35 8.79 -7.31
C GLU A 260 10.86 7.55 -8.06
N HIS A 261 10.58 6.45 -7.34
CA HIS A 261 10.30 5.14 -7.92
C HIS A 261 8.93 4.62 -7.48
N VAL A 262 8.16 4.12 -8.44
CA VAL A 262 6.90 3.43 -8.20
C VAL A 262 6.95 2.05 -8.83
N ALA A 263 6.81 1.00 -8.01
CA ALA A 263 6.60 -0.36 -8.50
C ALA A 263 5.10 -0.58 -8.71
N LEU A 264 4.71 -0.81 -9.95
CA LEU A 264 3.32 -0.99 -10.37
C LEU A 264 3.00 -2.49 -10.47
N VAL A 265 2.21 -3.00 -9.54
CA VAL A 265 1.84 -4.42 -9.49
C VAL A 265 0.81 -4.75 -10.56
N VAL A 266 1.11 -5.78 -11.34
CA VAL A 266 0.20 -6.34 -12.35
C VAL A 266 0.08 -7.83 -12.14
N SER A 267 -1.15 -8.36 -11.98
CA SER A 267 -1.35 -9.73 -11.53
C SER A 267 -2.03 -10.62 -12.54
N TRP A 268 -1.48 -11.84 -12.69
CA TRP A 268 -2.17 -12.99 -13.25
C TRP A 268 -2.41 -14.03 -12.16
N PHE A 269 -3.14 -15.09 -12.48
CA PHE A 269 -3.62 -16.07 -11.51
C PHE A 269 -3.15 -17.48 -11.86
N GLY A 270 -2.66 -18.21 -10.84
CA GLY A 270 -2.47 -19.64 -10.85
C GLY A 270 -3.65 -20.34 -10.16
N ASP A 271 -3.92 -21.59 -10.50
CA ASP A 271 -5.08 -22.36 -10.01
C ASP A 271 -4.75 -23.70 -9.35
N ASP A 272 -3.48 -24.05 -9.23
CA ASP A 272 -3.05 -25.31 -8.63
C ASP A 272 -1.64 -25.19 -8.02
N LEU A 273 -1.41 -25.73 -6.84
CA LEU A 273 -0.08 -25.78 -6.22
C LEU A 273 0.85 -26.82 -6.86
N ARG A 274 0.30 -27.77 -7.60
CA ARG A 274 1.09 -28.76 -8.38
C ARG A 274 1.54 -28.12 -9.68
N CYS A 275 2.81 -27.78 -9.81
CA CYS A 275 3.32 -26.98 -10.92
C CYS A 275 2.96 -27.55 -12.32
N ALA A 276 2.97 -28.85 -12.50
CA ALA A 276 2.60 -29.47 -13.78
C ALA A 276 1.11 -29.32 -14.15
N GLN A 277 0.26 -28.94 -13.22
CA GLN A 277 -1.17 -28.74 -13.39
C GLN A 277 -1.59 -27.29 -13.33
N CYS A 278 -0.73 -26.41 -12.83
CA CYS A 278 -1.03 -24.99 -12.65
C CYS A 278 -1.15 -24.26 -13.97
N ALA A 279 -2.36 -23.76 -14.26
CA ALA A 279 -2.58 -22.87 -15.38
C ALA A 279 -2.41 -21.41 -14.93
N VAL A 280 -1.48 -20.69 -15.57
CA VAL A 280 -1.25 -19.26 -15.31
C VAL A 280 -1.92 -18.43 -16.39
N SER A 281 -2.91 -17.60 -16.00
CA SER A 281 -3.68 -16.78 -16.94
C SER A 281 -4.22 -15.50 -16.29
N PRO A 282 -4.54 -14.45 -17.07
CA PRO A 282 -5.31 -13.33 -16.56
C PRO A 282 -6.73 -13.78 -16.22
N ARG A 283 -7.37 -13.11 -15.24
CA ARG A 283 -8.76 -13.35 -14.84
C ARG A 283 -9.52 -12.04 -14.70
N VAL A 284 -10.85 -12.14 -14.72
CA VAL A 284 -11.77 -11.01 -14.56
C VAL A 284 -12.68 -11.22 -13.36
N GLU A 285 -13.18 -10.14 -12.77
CA GLU A 285 -14.12 -10.21 -11.64
C GLU A 285 -15.49 -10.74 -12.05
N ALA A 286 -15.93 -10.45 -13.28
CA ALA A 286 -17.24 -10.84 -13.79
C ALA A 286 -17.15 -11.19 -15.27
N ALA A 287 -17.91 -12.20 -15.69
CA ALA A 287 -17.96 -12.63 -17.10
C ALA A 287 -18.51 -11.54 -18.04
N ALA A 288 -19.43 -10.71 -17.53
CA ALA A 288 -20.01 -9.59 -18.28
C ALA A 288 -19.87 -8.30 -17.46
N ARG A 289 -19.22 -7.31 -18.06
CA ARG A 289 -19.08 -5.96 -17.53
C ARG A 289 -18.86 -5.01 -18.69
N THR A 290 -19.63 -3.96 -18.77
CA THR A 290 -19.47 -2.89 -19.76
C THR A 290 -19.02 -1.63 -19.06
N VAL A 291 -17.90 -1.07 -19.51
CA VAL A 291 -17.35 0.20 -18.99
C VAL A 291 -17.35 1.19 -20.16
N GLU A 292 -17.83 2.40 -19.88
CA GLU A 292 -17.96 3.42 -20.92
C GLU A 292 -16.58 3.89 -21.41
N GLY A 293 -16.44 3.97 -22.74
CA GLY A 293 -15.22 4.47 -23.39
C GLY A 293 -14.02 3.55 -23.35
N THR A 294 -14.14 2.34 -22.77
CA THR A 294 -13.05 1.35 -22.74
C THR A 294 -13.60 -0.09 -22.70
N SER A 295 -12.73 -1.04 -22.99
CA SER A 295 -13.03 -2.48 -22.85
C SER A 295 -11.83 -3.17 -22.20
N TRP A 296 -12.12 -4.13 -21.33
CA TRP A 296 -11.06 -4.94 -20.73
C TRP A 296 -10.40 -5.84 -21.77
N SER A 297 -9.09 -5.77 -21.86
CA SER A 297 -8.25 -6.67 -22.66
C SER A 297 -6.88 -6.83 -21.99
N VAL A 298 -6.36 -8.05 -21.98
CA VAL A 298 -5.03 -8.40 -21.47
C VAL A 298 -4.41 -9.43 -22.39
N ALA A 299 -3.18 -9.21 -22.84
CA ALA A 299 -2.46 -10.10 -23.76
C ALA A 299 -3.24 -10.45 -25.03
N GLY A 300 -4.05 -9.53 -25.55
CA GLY A 300 -4.93 -9.74 -26.70
C GLY A 300 -6.18 -10.56 -26.41
N LEU A 301 -6.39 -11.01 -25.18
CA LEU A 301 -7.58 -11.73 -24.75
C LEU A 301 -8.65 -10.74 -24.29
N SER A 302 -9.89 -10.99 -24.66
CA SER A 302 -11.06 -10.26 -24.18
C SER A 302 -11.65 -10.93 -22.92
N ARG A 303 -12.50 -10.20 -22.19
CA ARG A 303 -13.20 -10.67 -20.99
C ARG A 303 -13.86 -12.04 -21.14
N GLY A 304 -14.51 -12.32 -22.26
CA GLY A 304 -15.18 -13.59 -22.50
C GLY A 304 -14.26 -14.78 -22.82
N GLN A 305 -12.94 -14.55 -22.94
CA GLN A 305 -11.95 -15.58 -23.27
C GLN A 305 -11.11 -16.00 -22.07
N VAL A 306 -11.32 -15.37 -20.91
CA VAL A 306 -10.55 -15.67 -19.70
C VAL A 306 -11.48 -16.13 -18.57
N PRO A 307 -10.96 -16.88 -17.58
CA PRO A 307 -11.74 -17.29 -16.43
C PRO A 307 -12.16 -16.09 -15.56
N VAL A 308 -13.27 -16.25 -14.85
CA VAL A 308 -13.68 -15.38 -13.75
C VAL A 308 -12.95 -15.82 -12.50
N VAL A 309 -12.53 -14.88 -11.65
CA VAL A 309 -11.98 -15.20 -10.32
C VAL A 309 -13.02 -15.93 -9.47
N SER A 310 -12.55 -16.79 -8.56
CA SER A 310 -13.44 -17.49 -7.64
C SER A 310 -14.18 -16.52 -6.70
N THR A 311 -15.19 -17.03 -6.00
CA THR A 311 -15.96 -16.23 -5.04
C THR A 311 -15.59 -16.55 -3.62
N HIS A 312 -15.54 -15.51 -2.77
CA HIS A 312 -15.38 -15.62 -1.33
C HIS A 312 -16.38 -14.69 -0.63
N ALA A 313 -17.05 -15.17 0.42
CA ALA A 313 -18.04 -14.40 1.19
C ALA A 313 -19.11 -13.69 0.34
N GLY A 314 -19.49 -14.29 -0.80
CA GLY A 314 -20.55 -13.77 -1.69
C GLY A 314 -20.09 -12.73 -2.73
N GLY A 315 -18.80 -12.42 -2.79
CA GLY A 315 -18.18 -11.54 -3.77
C GLY A 315 -16.98 -12.17 -4.50
N PRO A 316 -16.37 -11.48 -5.49
CA PRO A 316 -15.14 -11.95 -6.11
C PRO A 316 -14.00 -11.97 -5.08
N ALA A 317 -13.21 -13.05 -5.08
CA ALA A 317 -12.10 -13.21 -4.15
C ALA A 317 -10.93 -12.25 -4.40
N TYR A 318 -10.83 -11.73 -5.63
CA TYR A 318 -9.81 -10.79 -6.11
C TYR A 318 -10.39 -9.77 -7.07
N GLY A 319 -9.68 -8.68 -7.29
CA GLY A 319 -10.08 -7.60 -8.19
C GLY A 319 -9.89 -7.86 -9.69
N GLY A 320 -9.51 -9.06 -10.08
CA GLY A 320 -9.17 -9.37 -11.48
C GLY A 320 -7.83 -8.77 -11.94
N THR A 321 -7.44 -9.08 -13.17
CA THR A 321 -6.22 -8.54 -13.79
C THR A 321 -6.48 -7.11 -14.30
N PRO A 322 -5.65 -6.11 -13.97
CA PRO A 322 -5.75 -4.77 -14.56
C PRO A 322 -5.68 -4.83 -16.10
N SER A 323 -6.54 -4.07 -16.78
CA SER A 323 -6.53 -4.02 -18.24
C SER A 323 -5.22 -3.42 -18.78
N ASP A 324 -4.74 -3.91 -19.94
CA ASP A 324 -3.53 -3.39 -20.57
C ASP A 324 -3.60 -1.87 -20.80
N ALA A 325 -4.77 -1.38 -21.19
CA ALA A 325 -4.99 0.05 -21.43
C ALA A 325 -4.83 0.87 -20.14
N SER A 326 -5.35 0.38 -18.99
CA SER A 326 -5.19 1.09 -17.71
C SER A 326 -3.75 1.07 -17.20
N VAL A 327 -3.04 -0.05 -17.40
CA VAL A 327 -1.61 -0.15 -17.05
C VAL A 327 -0.75 0.81 -17.88
N LEU A 328 -0.99 0.86 -19.21
CA LEU A 328 -0.28 1.82 -20.09
C LEU A 328 -0.58 3.27 -19.71
N ALA A 329 -1.82 3.59 -19.37
CA ALA A 329 -2.21 4.93 -18.92
C ALA A 329 -1.55 5.31 -17.58
N ALA A 330 -1.49 4.38 -16.62
CA ALA A 330 -0.77 4.59 -15.36
C ALA A 330 0.73 4.81 -15.57
N ILE A 331 1.38 4.02 -16.43
CA ILE A 331 2.80 4.22 -16.76
C ILE A 331 3.03 5.61 -17.37
N ALA A 332 2.14 6.04 -18.27
CA ALA A 332 2.25 7.36 -18.90
C ALA A 332 2.05 8.49 -17.87
N ASP A 333 1.08 8.37 -16.96
CA ASP A 333 0.81 9.33 -15.90
C ASP A 333 1.99 9.44 -14.92
N LEU A 334 2.52 8.31 -14.44
CA LEU A 334 3.69 8.29 -13.55
C LEU A 334 4.92 8.95 -14.20
N LYS A 335 5.17 8.68 -15.48
CA LYS A 335 6.25 9.34 -16.23
C LYS A 335 6.03 10.84 -16.38
N ALA A 336 4.79 11.26 -16.66
CA ALA A 336 4.43 12.69 -16.77
C ALA A 336 4.64 13.42 -15.44
N ARG A 337 4.49 12.73 -14.31
CA ARG A 337 4.77 13.22 -12.95
C ARG A 337 6.27 13.22 -12.59
N GLY A 338 7.14 12.76 -13.49
CA GLY A 338 8.58 12.66 -13.25
C GLY A 338 9.01 11.41 -12.47
N LEU A 339 8.11 10.44 -12.27
CA LEU A 339 8.38 9.21 -11.52
C LEU A 339 8.92 8.10 -12.42
N ARG A 340 9.84 7.31 -11.89
CA ARG A 340 10.42 6.13 -12.53
C ARG A 340 9.57 4.91 -12.23
N VAL A 341 9.19 4.17 -13.26
CA VAL A 341 8.28 3.03 -13.14
C VAL A 341 9.06 1.72 -13.11
N THR A 342 8.83 0.92 -12.07
CA THR A 342 9.17 -0.50 -12.01
C THR A 342 7.91 -1.30 -12.30
N LEU A 343 7.86 -2.07 -13.38
CA LEU A 343 6.72 -2.94 -13.64
C LEU A 343 6.89 -4.26 -12.90
N TYR A 344 5.87 -4.67 -12.15
CA TYR A 344 5.94 -5.78 -11.20
C TYR A 344 4.87 -6.85 -11.50
N PRO A 345 5.14 -7.79 -12.44
CA PRO A 345 4.30 -8.96 -12.64
C PRO A 345 4.27 -9.85 -11.41
N LEU A 346 3.07 -10.03 -10.83
CA LEU A 346 2.84 -10.80 -9.62
C LEU A 346 1.83 -11.92 -9.91
N MET A 347 2.11 -13.13 -9.45
CA MET A 347 1.17 -14.23 -9.56
C MET A 347 0.38 -14.39 -8.25
N LEU A 348 -0.95 -14.35 -8.35
CA LEU A 348 -1.88 -14.66 -7.26
C LEU A 348 -2.43 -16.08 -7.43
N MET A 349 -2.78 -16.74 -6.33
CA MET A 349 -3.32 -18.09 -6.37
C MET A 349 -4.82 -18.06 -6.12
N ASP A 350 -5.59 -18.34 -7.16
CA ASP A 350 -7.04 -18.41 -7.09
C ASP A 350 -7.51 -19.87 -6.92
N VAL A 351 -7.23 -20.40 -5.75
CA VAL A 351 -7.60 -21.74 -5.29
C VAL A 351 -8.60 -21.57 -4.14
N PRO A 352 -9.92 -21.72 -4.37
CA PRO A 352 -10.92 -21.50 -3.32
C PRO A 352 -10.93 -22.64 -2.29
N ALA A 353 -11.55 -22.42 -1.15
CA ALA A 353 -11.82 -23.47 -0.16
C ALA A 353 -12.74 -24.55 -0.77
N GLY A 354 -12.57 -25.81 -0.36
CA GLY A 354 -13.32 -26.95 -0.90
C GLY A 354 -12.96 -27.29 -2.33
N ASN A 355 -11.73 -27.01 -2.74
CA ASN A 355 -11.24 -27.20 -4.10
C ASN A 355 -11.07 -28.68 -4.49
N GLY A 356 -10.91 -29.58 -3.52
CA GLY A 356 -10.70 -31.02 -3.75
C GLY A 356 -9.42 -31.37 -4.51
N LEU A 357 -8.50 -30.41 -4.69
CA LEU A 357 -7.23 -30.62 -5.38
C LEU A 357 -6.22 -31.32 -4.47
N PRO A 358 -5.50 -32.35 -4.94
CA PRO A 358 -4.44 -32.99 -4.14
C PRO A 358 -3.37 -31.97 -3.74
N ASP A 359 -3.09 -31.88 -2.43
CA ASP A 359 -2.07 -30.99 -1.90
C ASP A 359 -0.67 -31.61 -2.09
N PRO A 360 0.26 -30.96 -2.81
CA PRO A 360 1.63 -31.45 -2.94
C PRO A 360 2.36 -31.58 -1.59
N HIS A 361 1.97 -30.78 -0.60
CA HIS A 361 2.55 -30.78 0.75
C HIS A 361 1.93 -31.82 1.70
N GLY A 362 0.92 -32.57 1.24
CA GLY A 362 0.35 -33.72 1.95
C GLY A 362 -0.87 -33.38 2.83
N GLY A 363 -1.52 -32.28 2.60
CA GLY A 363 -2.85 -31.98 3.13
C GLY A 363 -3.95 -32.83 2.47
N ALA A 364 -5.17 -32.78 3.00
CA ALA A 364 -6.34 -33.46 2.41
C ALA A 364 -6.76 -32.83 1.09
N GLU A 365 -6.68 -31.51 1.00
CA GLU A 365 -6.81 -30.69 -0.19
C GLU A 365 -5.87 -29.48 -0.08
N GLN A 366 -5.68 -28.77 -1.17
CA GLN A 366 -4.86 -27.54 -1.18
C GLN A 366 -5.50 -26.46 -0.31
N GLY A 367 -4.66 -25.70 0.40
CA GLY A 367 -5.13 -24.57 1.18
C GLY A 367 -5.85 -23.54 0.32
N SER A 368 -6.82 -22.81 0.90
CA SER A 368 -7.53 -21.75 0.19
C SER A 368 -6.63 -20.54 0.00
N TYR A 369 -6.65 -19.99 -1.22
CA TYR A 369 -5.90 -18.79 -1.62
C TYR A 369 -4.46 -18.77 -1.10
N PRO A 370 -3.68 -19.85 -1.39
CA PRO A 370 -2.35 -20.02 -0.84
C PRO A 370 -1.37 -19.02 -1.46
N TRP A 371 -0.27 -18.80 -0.79
CA TRP A 371 0.84 -18.01 -1.33
C TRP A 371 1.52 -18.74 -2.52
N ARG A 372 1.89 -17.99 -3.57
CA ARG A 372 2.56 -18.51 -4.78
C ARG A 372 3.84 -19.29 -4.50
N GLY A 373 4.55 -18.95 -3.42
CA GLY A 373 5.73 -19.68 -2.98
C GLY A 373 5.48 -21.12 -2.57
N ARG A 374 4.23 -21.57 -2.48
CA ARG A 374 3.83 -22.97 -2.24
C ARG A 374 3.78 -23.83 -3.49
N ILE A 375 3.80 -23.24 -4.70
CA ILE A 375 3.79 -24.01 -5.94
C ILE A 375 5.06 -24.83 -6.04
N THR A 376 4.93 -26.16 -6.27
CA THR A 376 6.08 -27.06 -6.29
C THR A 376 5.79 -28.30 -7.15
N CYS A 377 6.76 -29.21 -7.26
CA CYS A 377 6.54 -30.53 -7.84
C CYS A 377 5.59 -31.38 -6.97
N HIS A 378 4.95 -32.36 -7.59
CA HIS A 378 4.01 -33.23 -6.85
C HIS A 378 4.46 -34.70 -6.90
N PRO A 379 4.59 -35.34 -5.73
CA PRO A 379 4.62 -34.79 -4.36
C PRO A 379 5.80 -33.82 -4.10
N ALA A 380 5.64 -32.90 -3.14
CA ALA A 380 6.65 -31.89 -2.81
C ALA A 380 7.98 -32.50 -2.35
N PRO A 381 9.11 -31.78 -2.43
CA PRO A 381 10.38 -32.23 -1.87
C PRO A 381 10.25 -32.72 -0.42
N GLY A 382 10.89 -33.84 -0.09
CA GLY A 382 10.83 -34.44 1.23
C GLY A 382 9.57 -35.31 1.50
N ARG A 383 8.60 -35.35 0.59
CA ARG A 383 7.44 -36.25 0.70
C ARG A 383 7.69 -37.59 0.06
N PRO A 384 7.06 -38.69 0.54
CA PRO A 384 7.17 -40.00 -0.09
C PRO A 384 6.74 -39.94 -1.57
N GLY A 385 7.57 -40.50 -2.46
CA GLY A 385 7.32 -40.50 -3.90
C GLY A 385 7.62 -39.18 -4.62
N SER A 386 8.23 -38.21 -3.94
CA SER A 386 8.66 -36.94 -4.55
C SER A 386 9.58 -37.18 -5.75
N PRO A 387 9.35 -36.47 -6.87
CA PRO A 387 10.27 -36.47 -8.04
C PRO A 387 11.51 -35.61 -7.82
N ASP A 388 11.63 -34.87 -6.70
CA ASP A 388 12.82 -34.05 -6.41
C ASP A 388 14.12 -34.82 -6.62
N ARG A 389 15.15 -34.17 -7.16
CA ARG A 389 16.43 -34.75 -7.56
C ARG A 389 16.37 -35.71 -8.77
N THR A 390 15.30 -35.65 -9.56
CA THR A 390 15.16 -36.49 -10.75
C THR A 390 14.78 -35.68 -11.98
N GLY A 391 14.89 -36.30 -13.18
CA GLY A 391 14.40 -35.68 -14.41
C GLY A 391 12.88 -35.49 -14.46
N ALA A 392 12.11 -36.22 -13.62
CA ALA A 392 10.67 -36.07 -13.54
C ALA A 392 10.26 -34.71 -12.89
N ALA A 393 11.06 -34.22 -11.94
CA ALA A 393 10.85 -32.89 -11.38
C ALA A 393 11.04 -31.79 -12.45
N ALA A 394 12.11 -31.91 -13.23
CA ALA A 394 12.37 -30.99 -14.33
C ALA A 394 11.23 -31.00 -15.39
N ALA A 395 10.65 -32.18 -15.67
CA ALA A 395 9.52 -32.30 -16.58
C ALA A 395 8.25 -31.61 -16.02
N GLN A 396 7.99 -31.73 -14.70
CA GLN A 396 6.86 -31.04 -14.07
C GLN A 396 7.03 -29.50 -14.11
N ILE A 397 8.24 -29.01 -13.86
CA ILE A 397 8.56 -27.59 -13.97
C ILE A 397 8.41 -27.11 -15.43
N ALA A 398 8.90 -27.88 -16.41
CA ALA A 398 8.77 -27.54 -17.82
C ALA A 398 7.29 -27.40 -18.25
N ALA A 399 6.37 -28.14 -17.65
CA ALA A 399 4.94 -28.01 -17.91
C ALA A 399 4.33 -26.69 -17.38
N PHE A 400 4.89 -26.13 -16.30
CA PHE A 400 4.47 -24.83 -15.72
C PHE A 400 4.94 -23.62 -16.55
N LEU A 401 6.14 -23.73 -17.12
CA LEU A 401 6.82 -22.59 -17.74
C LEU A 401 6.04 -21.85 -18.83
N PRO A 402 5.26 -22.50 -19.73
CA PRO A 402 4.57 -21.78 -20.80
C PRO A 402 3.66 -20.65 -20.30
N GLY A 403 2.84 -20.89 -19.27
CA GLY A 403 1.95 -19.89 -18.71
C GLY A 403 2.69 -18.78 -17.97
N TYR A 404 3.68 -19.14 -17.15
CA TYR A 404 4.51 -18.19 -16.43
C TYR A 404 5.31 -17.29 -17.38
N ARG A 405 5.95 -17.89 -18.38
CA ARG A 405 6.70 -17.17 -19.41
C ARG A 405 5.78 -16.23 -20.22
N ALA A 406 4.57 -16.68 -20.57
CA ALA A 406 3.60 -15.84 -21.27
C ALA A 406 3.24 -14.57 -20.47
N MET A 407 3.03 -14.69 -19.16
CA MET A 407 2.79 -13.55 -18.27
C MET A 407 3.95 -12.54 -18.31
N VAL A 408 5.16 -13.00 -18.04
CA VAL A 408 6.33 -12.10 -17.93
C VAL A 408 6.65 -11.43 -19.28
N LEU A 409 6.61 -12.19 -20.38
CA LEU A 409 6.86 -11.63 -21.71
C LEU A 409 5.77 -10.68 -22.19
N HIS A 410 4.49 -10.92 -21.82
CA HIS A 410 3.42 -9.97 -22.09
C HIS A 410 3.73 -8.61 -21.48
N TYR A 411 4.11 -8.58 -20.20
CA TYR A 411 4.44 -7.31 -19.53
C TYR A 411 5.77 -6.71 -19.99
N ALA A 412 6.72 -7.51 -20.47
CA ALA A 412 7.90 -6.99 -21.15
C ALA A 412 7.53 -6.26 -22.46
N HIS A 413 6.63 -6.83 -23.27
CA HIS A 413 6.11 -6.16 -24.46
C HIS A 413 5.30 -4.91 -24.13
N LEU A 414 4.50 -4.94 -23.05
CA LEU A 414 3.73 -3.79 -22.58
C LEU A 414 4.66 -2.66 -22.13
N ALA A 415 5.73 -2.98 -21.38
CA ALA A 415 6.76 -2.02 -21.00
C ALA A 415 7.44 -1.38 -22.22
N ALA A 416 7.77 -2.17 -23.24
CA ALA A 416 8.33 -1.65 -24.49
C ALA A 416 7.32 -0.75 -25.24
N ALA A 417 6.04 -1.15 -25.32
CA ALA A 417 4.97 -0.36 -25.91
C ALA A 417 4.72 0.97 -25.21
N ALA A 418 4.95 1.04 -23.89
CA ALA A 418 4.91 2.25 -23.10
C ALA A 418 6.12 3.19 -23.31
N GLY A 419 7.02 2.88 -24.24
CA GLY A 419 8.27 3.63 -24.47
C GLY A 419 9.35 3.33 -23.43
N GLY A 420 9.35 2.12 -22.86
CA GLY A 420 10.26 1.64 -21.83
C GLY A 420 9.79 1.97 -20.39
N VAL A 421 10.32 1.27 -19.43
CA VAL A 421 10.18 1.52 -17.99
C VAL A 421 11.56 1.52 -17.35
N ASP A 422 11.68 2.03 -16.13
CA ASP A 422 12.96 2.07 -15.42
C ASP A 422 13.44 0.67 -15.01
N ALA A 423 12.52 -0.16 -14.50
CA ALA A 423 12.82 -1.55 -14.18
C ALA A 423 11.63 -2.49 -14.46
N LEU A 424 11.92 -3.78 -14.60
CA LEU A 424 10.95 -4.85 -14.74
C LEU A 424 11.39 -6.04 -13.87
N LEU A 425 10.48 -6.54 -13.03
CA LEU A 425 10.69 -7.76 -12.28
C LEU A 425 10.27 -8.97 -13.14
N ILE A 426 11.12 -10.00 -13.22
CA ILE A 426 10.81 -11.21 -14.00
C ILE A 426 10.06 -12.27 -13.18
N GLY A 427 9.61 -11.91 -11.99
CA GLY A 427 8.83 -12.71 -11.06
C GLY A 427 9.14 -12.38 -9.61
N SER A 428 8.41 -13.02 -8.71
CA SER A 428 8.50 -12.80 -7.27
C SER A 428 8.19 -14.09 -6.51
N GLU A 429 9.03 -14.42 -5.51
CA GLU A 429 8.78 -15.39 -4.44
C GLU A 429 8.33 -16.79 -4.91
N MET A 430 8.94 -17.33 -5.93
CA MET A 430 8.60 -18.68 -6.42
C MET A 430 9.37 -19.78 -5.67
N VAL A 431 9.49 -19.65 -4.35
CA VAL A 431 10.33 -20.47 -3.44
C VAL A 431 10.18 -21.97 -3.66
N GLY A 432 8.93 -22.46 -3.73
CA GLY A 432 8.64 -23.88 -3.92
C GLY A 432 9.05 -24.43 -5.29
N LEU A 433 9.33 -23.56 -6.28
CA LEU A 433 9.83 -23.95 -7.60
C LEU A 433 11.35 -23.77 -7.72
N THR A 434 11.89 -22.66 -7.22
CA THR A 434 13.33 -22.38 -7.29
C THR A 434 14.15 -23.36 -6.50
N THR A 435 13.57 -23.97 -5.45
CA THR A 435 14.23 -24.96 -4.58
C THR A 435 14.06 -26.40 -5.02
N VAL A 436 13.21 -26.69 -6.02
CA VAL A 436 13.09 -28.04 -6.59
C VAL A 436 14.33 -28.40 -7.39
N ARG A 437 14.89 -29.58 -7.12
CA ARG A 437 16.08 -30.10 -7.77
C ARG A 437 15.73 -31.09 -8.89
N GLY A 438 16.40 -30.88 -10.01
CA GLY A 438 16.47 -31.85 -11.08
C GLY A 438 17.56 -32.94 -10.83
N ALA A 439 17.92 -33.67 -11.86
CA ALA A 439 19.04 -34.60 -11.80
C ALA A 439 20.36 -33.85 -11.44
N ALA A 440 21.26 -34.52 -10.70
CA ALA A 440 22.55 -33.98 -10.29
C ALA A 440 22.50 -32.65 -9.50
N ASN A 441 21.41 -32.43 -8.75
CA ASN A 441 21.16 -31.21 -7.98
C ASN A 441 21.09 -29.90 -8.81
N GLY A 442 20.80 -29.96 -10.10
CA GLY A 442 20.48 -28.76 -10.88
C GLY A 442 19.12 -28.18 -10.46
N PHE A 443 18.92 -26.89 -10.65
CA PHE A 443 17.70 -26.16 -10.29
C PHE A 443 16.95 -25.72 -11.56
N PRO A 444 16.08 -26.55 -12.14
CA PRO A 444 15.51 -26.34 -13.48
C PRO A 444 14.67 -25.07 -13.61
N PHE A 445 14.03 -24.63 -12.54
CA PHE A 445 13.28 -23.35 -12.57
C PHE A 445 14.24 -22.16 -12.58
N VAL A 446 15.36 -22.21 -11.86
CA VAL A 446 16.39 -21.17 -11.90
C VAL A 446 17.01 -21.07 -13.29
N ASP A 447 17.33 -22.21 -13.91
CA ASP A 447 17.81 -22.24 -15.30
C ASP A 447 16.81 -21.58 -16.26
N ALA A 448 15.50 -21.82 -16.05
CA ALA A 448 14.44 -21.21 -16.83
C ALA A 448 14.33 -19.69 -16.59
N LEU A 449 14.52 -19.22 -15.35
CA LEU A 449 14.56 -17.78 -15.03
C LEU A 449 15.76 -17.08 -15.70
N VAL A 450 16.93 -17.74 -15.74
CA VAL A 450 18.11 -17.21 -16.46
C VAL A 450 17.82 -17.06 -17.95
N ALA A 451 17.18 -18.06 -18.58
CA ALA A 451 16.77 -17.99 -19.96
C ALA A 451 15.71 -16.91 -20.20
N LEU A 452 14.70 -16.82 -19.33
CA LEU A 452 13.66 -15.81 -19.39
C LEU A 452 14.22 -14.38 -19.25
N ALA A 453 15.22 -14.18 -18.39
CA ALA A 453 15.89 -12.88 -18.25
C ALA A 453 16.54 -12.43 -19.57
N ALA A 454 17.12 -13.36 -20.34
CA ALA A 454 17.69 -13.07 -21.65
C ALA A 454 16.61 -12.70 -22.68
N GLU A 455 15.46 -13.40 -22.68
CA GLU A 455 14.35 -13.09 -23.55
C GLU A 455 13.72 -11.72 -23.24
N VAL A 456 13.49 -11.44 -21.95
CA VAL A 456 12.98 -10.14 -21.50
C VAL A 456 13.95 -9.02 -21.88
N ARG A 457 15.26 -9.22 -21.66
CA ARG A 457 16.30 -8.26 -22.05
C ARG A 457 16.27 -7.93 -23.53
N ALA A 458 16.03 -8.93 -24.37
CA ALA A 458 15.92 -8.73 -25.82
C ALA A 458 14.71 -7.86 -26.22
N ILE A 459 13.64 -7.87 -25.42
CA ILE A 459 12.44 -7.07 -25.64
C ILE A 459 12.59 -5.65 -25.12
N VAL A 460 13.00 -5.50 -23.85
CA VAL A 460 13.02 -4.19 -23.16
C VAL A 460 14.31 -3.40 -23.38
N GLY A 461 15.36 -4.03 -23.88
CA GLY A 461 16.65 -3.40 -24.15
C GLY A 461 17.49 -3.16 -22.88
N PRO A 462 18.69 -2.56 -23.02
CA PRO A 462 19.64 -2.41 -21.92
C PRO A 462 19.29 -1.28 -20.94
N ALA A 463 18.42 -0.36 -21.30
CA ALA A 463 18.05 0.78 -20.44
C ALA A 463 17.14 0.38 -19.26
N THR A 464 16.27 -0.61 -19.45
CA THR A 464 15.41 -1.14 -18.40
C THR A 464 16.18 -2.08 -17.50
N LYS A 465 16.18 -1.85 -16.19
CA LYS A 465 16.79 -2.73 -15.20
C LYS A 465 15.95 -3.98 -15.00
N LEU A 466 16.59 -5.14 -14.86
CA LEU A 466 15.91 -6.41 -14.60
C LEU A 466 16.37 -7.02 -13.27
N THR A 467 15.42 -7.53 -12.52
CA THR A 467 15.69 -8.35 -11.34
C THR A 467 14.54 -9.36 -11.12
N TYR A 468 14.76 -10.30 -10.23
CA TYR A 468 13.76 -11.19 -9.63
C TYR A 468 13.58 -10.80 -8.17
N ALA A 469 12.36 -10.69 -7.69
CA ALA A 469 12.06 -10.38 -6.30
C ALA A 469 12.02 -11.68 -5.50
N ALA A 470 13.15 -12.05 -4.91
CA ALA A 470 13.25 -13.26 -4.11
C ALA A 470 12.68 -13.03 -2.70
N ASP A 471 11.95 -14.01 -2.18
CA ASP A 471 11.58 -14.02 -0.76
C ASP A 471 12.83 -13.91 0.14
N TRP A 472 12.69 -13.26 1.29
CA TRP A 472 13.79 -13.08 2.25
C TRP A 472 14.39 -14.41 2.73
N SER A 473 13.65 -15.50 2.67
CA SER A 473 14.16 -16.85 2.98
C SER A 473 14.79 -17.57 1.78
N GLU A 474 14.67 -17.01 0.57
CA GLU A 474 15.07 -17.61 -0.70
C GLU A 474 16.37 -17.03 -1.27
N TYR A 475 16.54 -15.69 -1.22
CA TYR A 475 17.60 -14.95 -1.94
C TYR A 475 19.00 -15.46 -1.67
N SER A 476 19.28 -15.87 -0.44
CA SER A 476 20.60 -16.33 0.04
C SER A 476 20.81 -17.82 -0.08
N GLY A 477 19.90 -18.55 -0.73
CA GLY A 477 20.00 -19.99 -0.96
C GLY A 477 19.13 -20.85 -0.06
N CYS A 478 18.93 -22.10 -0.45
CA CYS A 478 18.12 -23.07 0.27
C CYS A 478 18.96 -24.02 1.16
N GLN A 479 18.30 -24.62 2.16
CA GLN A 479 18.96 -25.45 3.20
C GLN A 479 18.27 -26.83 3.36
N PRO A 480 18.19 -27.68 2.32
CA PRO A 480 17.53 -28.96 2.41
C PRO A 480 18.34 -29.94 3.26
N ALA A 481 17.75 -30.47 4.35
CA ALA A 481 18.33 -31.52 5.17
C ALA A 481 19.77 -31.28 5.66
N GLY A 482 20.13 -30.05 6.01
CA GLY A 482 21.47 -29.67 6.46
C GLY A 482 22.50 -29.43 5.34
N GLU A 483 22.06 -29.50 4.10
CA GLU A 483 22.82 -29.00 2.94
C GLU A 483 22.67 -27.50 2.81
N LYS A 484 23.52 -26.85 2.01
CA LYS A 484 23.36 -25.45 1.58
C LYS A 484 23.63 -25.36 0.09
N PHE A 485 22.67 -24.72 -0.60
CA PHE A 485 22.84 -24.38 -2.02
C PHE A 485 22.51 -22.91 -2.23
N PHE A 486 23.41 -22.17 -2.84
CA PHE A 486 23.16 -20.80 -3.32
C PHE A 486 22.50 -20.89 -4.69
N HIS A 487 21.33 -21.50 -4.74
CA HIS A 487 20.66 -21.94 -5.96
C HIS A 487 20.28 -20.81 -6.92
N LEU A 488 20.11 -19.57 -6.42
CA LEU A 488 19.82 -18.38 -7.22
C LEU A 488 21.10 -17.71 -7.78
N ASP A 489 22.30 -18.13 -7.38
CA ASP A 489 23.54 -17.50 -7.87
C ASP A 489 23.70 -17.52 -9.40
N PRO A 490 23.28 -18.56 -10.14
CA PRO A 490 23.28 -18.51 -11.61
C PRO A 490 22.41 -17.37 -12.17
N LEU A 491 21.29 -17.06 -11.50
CA LEU A 491 20.44 -15.94 -11.86
C LEU A 491 21.10 -14.61 -11.50
N TRP A 492 21.59 -14.49 -10.28
CA TRP A 492 22.27 -13.27 -9.82
C TRP A 492 23.51 -12.94 -10.63
N ALA A 493 24.26 -13.94 -11.08
CA ALA A 493 25.44 -13.79 -11.93
C ALA A 493 25.09 -13.52 -13.41
N SER A 494 23.84 -13.71 -13.83
CA SER A 494 23.44 -13.50 -15.22
C SER A 494 23.72 -12.07 -15.68
N PRO A 495 24.30 -11.86 -16.88
CA PRO A 495 24.53 -10.53 -17.42
C PRO A 495 23.22 -9.78 -17.75
N HIS A 496 22.10 -10.46 -17.75
CA HIS A 496 20.78 -9.90 -18.01
C HIS A 496 20.07 -9.40 -16.75
N ILE A 497 20.57 -9.72 -15.57
CA ILE A 497 20.06 -9.26 -14.27
C ILE A 497 20.93 -8.10 -13.77
N ASP A 498 20.32 -7.04 -13.29
CA ASP A 498 21.02 -5.81 -12.86
C ASP A 498 21.17 -5.68 -11.35
N ALA A 499 20.34 -6.35 -10.56
CA ALA A 499 20.34 -6.29 -9.09
C ALA A 499 19.92 -7.63 -8.48
N VAL A 500 20.22 -7.84 -7.21
CA VAL A 500 19.61 -8.88 -6.37
C VAL A 500 18.37 -8.26 -5.70
N GLY A 501 17.17 -8.69 -6.09
CA GLY A 501 15.92 -8.24 -5.48
C GLY A 501 15.54 -9.10 -4.28
N ILE A 502 15.11 -8.46 -3.20
CA ILE A 502 14.72 -9.12 -1.94
C ILE A 502 13.40 -8.56 -1.46
N ASP A 503 12.39 -9.40 -1.33
CA ASP A 503 11.15 -9.08 -0.63
C ASP A 503 11.43 -9.25 0.87
N CYS A 504 11.66 -8.12 1.55
CA CYS A 504 12.26 -8.09 2.87
C CYS A 504 11.20 -8.05 3.98
N TYR A 505 10.83 -9.23 4.46
CA TYR A 505 9.95 -9.39 5.62
C TYR A 505 10.68 -10.07 6.79
N MET A 506 11.93 -9.74 6.99
CA MET A 506 12.76 -10.28 8.05
C MET A 506 12.28 -9.79 9.43
N PRO A 507 12.14 -10.66 10.45
CA PRO A 507 11.69 -10.26 11.78
C PRO A 507 12.68 -9.29 12.43
N LEU A 508 12.20 -8.15 12.95
CA LEU A 508 13.01 -7.19 13.69
C LEU A 508 12.77 -7.23 15.20
N ALA A 509 11.88 -8.12 15.68
CA ALA A 509 11.56 -8.24 17.08
C ALA A 509 11.21 -9.68 17.45
N ASP A 510 11.39 -10.02 18.73
CA ASP A 510 10.82 -11.20 19.38
C ASP A 510 10.10 -10.74 20.67
N TRP A 511 9.28 -9.68 20.51
CA TRP A 511 8.61 -8.98 21.60
C TRP A 511 7.43 -9.78 22.14
N ARG A 512 7.23 -9.75 23.46
CA ARG A 512 6.14 -10.44 24.17
C ARG A 512 5.48 -9.52 25.19
N ASP A 513 4.33 -9.94 25.71
CA ASP A 513 3.65 -9.19 26.74
C ASP A 513 4.35 -9.33 28.11
N GLY A 514 4.36 -8.23 28.87
CA GLY A 514 5.01 -8.15 30.19
C GLY A 514 6.53 -8.01 30.10
N ASP A 515 7.19 -7.93 31.26
CA ASP A 515 8.63 -7.64 31.38
C ASP A 515 9.48 -8.90 31.54
N GLY A 516 8.87 -10.10 31.49
CA GLY A 516 9.53 -11.37 31.79
C GLY A 516 10.23 -12.05 30.60
N HIS A 517 10.28 -11.41 29.44
CA HIS A 517 10.90 -11.96 28.23
C HIS A 517 12.31 -11.40 28.00
N LEU A 518 13.11 -12.09 27.17
CA LEU A 518 14.52 -11.73 26.97
C LEU A 518 14.71 -10.33 26.37
N ASP A 519 13.83 -9.89 25.47
CA ASP A 519 13.97 -8.64 24.77
C ASP A 519 13.57 -7.43 25.63
N ALA A 520 12.82 -7.64 26.74
CA ALA A 520 12.56 -6.60 27.72
C ALA A 520 13.85 -6.13 28.44
N ALA A 521 14.90 -6.95 28.42
CA ALA A 521 16.23 -6.54 28.92
C ALA A 521 17.02 -5.70 27.91
N LEU A 522 16.62 -5.67 26.63
CA LEU A 522 17.27 -4.92 25.56
C LEU A 522 16.65 -3.55 25.33
N SER A 523 15.35 -3.42 25.56
CA SER A 523 14.61 -2.18 25.36
C SER A 523 13.39 -2.11 26.27
N ALA A 524 12.94 -0.90 26.55
CA ALA A 524 11.68 -0.63 27.28
C ALA A 524 10.43 -0.81 26.40
N SER A 525 10.57 -0.89 25.08
CA SER A 525 9.45 -0.98 24.14
C SER A 525 9.82 -1.73 22.87
N GLY A 526 8.91 -2.56 22.36
CA GLY A 526 9.03 -3.19 21.05
C GLY A 526 8.98 -2.21 19.87
N HIS A 527 8.60 -0.95 20.10
CA HIS A 527 8.59 0.13 19.10
C HIS A 527 9.88 0.96 19.08
N ASP A 528 10.85 0.65 19.95
CA ASP A 528 12.11 1.37 20.03
C ASP A 528 12.94 1.25 18.74
N LEU A 529 13.35 2.38 18.18
CA LEU A 529 14.10 2.43 16.93
C LEU A 529 15.50 1.84 17.05
N GLY A 530 16.15 1.99 18.20
CA GLY A 530 17.46 1.40 18.46
C GLY A 530 17.37 -0.12 18.54
N TYR A 531 16.34 -0.64 19.23
CA TYR A 531 16.05 -2.07 19.30
C TYR A 531 15.73 -2.66 17.91
N LEU A 532 14.79 -2.06 17.16
CA LEU A 532 14.43 -2.53 15.83
C LEU A 532 15.61 -2.41 14.85
N GLY A 533 16.34 -1.28 14.87
CA GLY A 533 17.50 -1.04 14.01
C GLY A 533 18.65 -2.00 14.30
N GLY A 534 18.92 -2.31 15.58
CA GLY A 534 19.91 -3.31 15.98
C GLY A 534 19.58 -4.72 15.49
N ASN A 535 18.31 -5.03 15.29
CA ASN A 535 17.85 -6.33 14.79
C ASN A 535 17.80 -6.44 13.26
N ILE A 536 18.15 -5.41 12.48
CA ILE A 536 18.29 -5.52 11.02
C ILE A 536 19.47 -6.44 10.66
N ALA A 537 20.61 -6.26 11.34
CA ALA A 537 21.77 -7.13 11.27
C ALA A 537 22.04 -7.78 12.63
N GLY A 538 21.00 -8.31 13.26
CA GLY A 538 21.02 -8.93 14.58
C GLY A 538 19.79 -9.76 14.86
N GLY A 539 19.66 -10.33 16.04
CA GLY A 539 18.50 -11.07 16.50
C GLY A 539 18.23 -12.39 15.76
N GLU A 540 16.94 -12.72 15.60
CA GLU A 540 16.52 -13.94 14.88
C GLU A 540 16.97 -13.89 13.42
N GLY A 541 17.59 -14.98 12.96
CA GLY A 541 18.11 -15.10 11.60
C GLY A 541 19.48 -14.46 11.36
N PHE A 542 20.07 -13.88 12.41
CA PHE A 542 21.45 -13.40 12.42
C PHE A 542 22.27 -14.01 13.56
N ASP A 543 21.87 -13.80 14.79
CA ASP A 543 22.57 -14.30 15.96
C ASP A 543 22.10 -15.71 16.36
N TRP A 544 20.79 -15.94 16.21
CA TRP A 544 20.12 -17.14 16.69
C TRP A 544 18.89 -17.48 15.85
N PHE A 545 18.35 -18.70 16.07
CA PHE A 545 17.11 -19.18 15.51
C PHE A 545 16.37 -20.05 16.54
N TYR A 546 15.09 -20.34 16.28
CA TYR A 546 14.33 -21.33 17.03
C TYR A 546 14.30 -22.65 16.30
N ALA A 547 14.70 -23.74 16.99
CA ALA A 547 14.73 -25.07 16.40
C ALA A 547 13.32 -25.62 16.13
N ASP A 548 12.36 -25.27 16.98
CA ASP A 548 10.97 -25.68 16.86
C ASP A 548 10.01 -24.66 17.52
N PRO A 549 8.66 -24.84 17.35
CA PRO A 549 7.68 -23.95 17.98
C PRO A 549 7.70 -23.95 19.51
N ALA A 550 8.10 -25.04 20.18
CA ALA A 550 8.19 -25.09 21.64
C ALA A 550 9.37 -24.26 22.15
N ASP A 551 10.48 -24.24 21.42
CA ASP A 551 11.61 -23.39 21.68
C ASP A 551 11.24 -21.92 21.54
N ARG A 552 10.49 -21.55 20.48
CA ARG A 552 9.95 -20.20 20.32
C ARG A 552 9.04 -19.82 21.49
N GLN A 553 8.14 -20.69 21.88
CA GLN A 553 7.25 -20.42 23.01
C GLN A 553 8.02 -20.18 24.32
N ALA A 554 9.09 -20.93 24.53
CA ALA A 554 9.92 -20.85 25.75
C ALA A 554 11.09 -19.85 25.63
N GLN A 555 11.25 -19.16 24.51
CA GLN A 555 12.40 -18.28 24.19
C GLN A 555 13.77 -18.99 24.33
N ARG A 556 13.85 -20.29 23.98
CA ARG A 556 15.12 -21.02 23.94
C ARG A 556 15.81 -20.79 22.60
N ARG A 557 16.66 -19.77 22.53
CA ARG A 557 17.36 -19.34 21.33
C ARG A 557 18.58 -20.23 21.07
N THR A 558 18.69 -20.77 19.87
CA THR A 558 19.85 -21.54 19.42
C THR A 558 20.79 -20.65 18.62
N PRO A 559 22.04 -20.45 19.01
CA PRO A 559 22.99 -19.62 18.26
C PRO A 559 23.22 -20.16 16.84
N ILE A 560 23.30 -19.25 15.86
CA ILE A 560 23.71 -19.59 14.50
C ILE A 560 25.22 -19.68 14.45
N ALA A 561 25.76 -20.89 14.25
CA ALA A 561 27.17 -21.18 14.22
C ALA A 561 27.51 -22.10 13.04
N ASP A 562 28.77 -22.08 12.62
CA ASP A 562 29.36 -23.03 11.67
C ASP A 562 30.67 -23.53 12.24
N GLY A 563 30.61 -24.67 12.92
CA GLY A 563 31.78 -25.30 13.53
C GLY A 563 32.73 -25.94 12.52
N ALA A 564 32.25 -26.23 11.31
CA ALA A 564 33.06 -26.94 10.30
C ALA A 564 33.98 -26.03 9.51
N HIS A 565 33.52 -24.82 9.17
CA HIS A 565 34.26 -23.92 8.29
C HIS A 565 34.39 -22.49 8.81
N GLY A 566 33.73 -22.16 9.95
CA GLY A 566 33.76 -20.80 10.51
C GLY A 566 33.07 -19.77 9.63
N GLU A 567 32.05 -20.19 8.87
CA GLU A 567 31.26 -19.36 7.96
C GLU A 567 29.77 -19.29 8.41
N PRO A 568 29.46 -18.81 9.63
CA PRO A 568 28.06 -18.81 10.13
C PRO A 568 27.12 -17.97 9.25
N TRP A 569 27.66 -17.01 8.48
CA TRP A 569 26.91 -16.14 7.60
C TRP A 569 26.09 -16.90 6.54
N ILE A 570 26.50 -18.09 6.11
CA ILE A 570 25.75 -18.85 5.11
C ILE A 570 24.38 -19.33 5.60
N TRP A 571 24.21 -19.40 6.93
CA TRP A 571 22.96 -19.78 7.61
C TRP A 571 22.11 -18.58 8.04
N ARG A 572 22.65 -17.36 7.87
CA ARG A 572 22.06 -16.08 8.30
C ARG A 572 21.39 -15.40 7.13
N TYR A 573 20.07 -15.45 7.07
CA TYR A 573 19.34 -14.71 6.03
C TYR A 573 19.38 -13.17 6.20
N LYS A 574 19.77 -12.66 7.37
CA LYS A 574 19.96 -11.23 7.62
C LYS A 574 21.38 -10.70 7.36
N ASP A 575 22.35 -11.56 7.09
CA ASP A 575 23.72 -11.12 6.88
C ASP A 575 23.97 -10.71 5.42
N LEU A 576 23.26 -9.63 4.99
CA LEU A 576 23.35 -9.10 3.64
C LEU A 576 24.76 -8.69 3.28
N ALA A 577 25.50 -8.14 4.24
CA ALA A 577 26.88 -7.68 4.02
C ALA A 577 27.83 -8.85 3.69
N ALA A 578 27.74 -9.95 4.43
CA ALA A 578 28.55 -11.12 4.15
C ALA A 578 28.11 -11.83 2.86
N PHE A 579 26.80 -11.96 2.61
CA PHE A 579 26.27 -12.47 1.35
C PHE A 579 26.83 -11.67 0.16
N TRP A 580 26.72 -10.36 0.20
CA TRP A 580 27.14 -9.48 -0.89
C TRP A 580 28.65 -9.50 -1.16
N SER A 581 29.46 -9.51 -0.08
CA SER A 581 30.91 -9.29 -0.16
C SER A 581 31.76 -10.56 -0.26
N ARG A 582 31.16 -11.77 -0.14
CA ARG A 582 31.90 -13.02 -0.08
C ARG A 582 31.62 -13.93 -1.27
N PRO A 583 32.61 -14.78 -1.69
CA PRO A 583 32.34 -15.87 -2.63
C PRO A 583 31.44 -16.91 -1.96
N HIS A 584 30.50 -17.47 -2.72
CA HIS A 584 29.56 -18.48 -2.25
C HIS A 584 30.08 -19.88 -2.60
N HIS A 585 29.93 -20.81 -1.67
CA HIS A 585 30.27 -22.22 -1.87
C HIS A 585 29.10 -23.09 -1.41
N ASP A 586 28.57 -23.88 -2.32
CA ASP A 586 27.57 -24.90 -1.97
C ASP A 586 28.14 -25.92 -1.00
N ARG A 587 27.23 -26.55 -0.24
CA ARG A 587 27.57 -27.63 0.70
C ARG A 587 26.68 -28.85 0.49
N PRO A 588 26.82 -29.54 -0.66
CA PRO A 588 26.12 -30.80 -0.88
C PRO A 588 26.58 -31.84 0.14
N GLY A 589 25.63 -32.55 0.76
CA GLY A 589 25.91 -33.47 1.86
C GLY A 589 26.55 -32.80 3.08
N GLY A 590 26.40 -31.50 3.25
CA GLY A 590 27.01 -30.71 4.33
C GLY A 590 28.47 -30.38 4.13
N VAL A 591 29.09 -30.77 3.02
CA VAL A 591 30.52 -30.54 2.73
C VAL A 591 30.70 -29.35 1.80
N ARG A 592 31.53 -28.40 2.20
CA ARG A 592 31.83 -27.19 1.41
C ARG A 592 32.51 -27.55 0.08
N ALA A 593 31.89 -27.15 -1.02
CA ALA A 593 32.45 -27.36 -2.35
C ALA A 593 33.80 -26.62 -2.51
N PRO A 594 34.78 -27.21 -3.18
CA PRO A 594 36.09 -26.58 -3.36
C PRO A 594 36.07 -25.35 -4.29
N THR A 595 35.11 -25.32 -5.22
CA THR A 595 34.91 -24.21 -6.17
C THR A 595 33.74 -23.34 -5.74
N PRO A 596 33.83 -22.01 -5.88
CA PRO A 596 32.71 -21.13 -5.64
C PRO A 596 31.62 -21.32 -6.71
N THR A 597 30.42 -20.82 -6.41
CA THR A 597 29.33 -20.70 -7.36
C THR A 597 29.61 -19.62 -8.42
N ALA A 598 28.61 -19.28 -9.23
CA ALA A 598 28.72 -18.23 -10.25
C ALA A 598 28.73 -16.81 -9.66
N TRP A 599 28.39 -16.63 -8.39
CA TRP A 599 28.35 -15.31 -7.76
C TRP A 599 29.73 -14.66 -7.70
N VAL A 600 29.78 -13.39 -8.12
CA VAL A 600 30.96 -12.53 -7.99
C VAL A 600 30.70 -11.50 -6.88
N PRO A 601 31.46 -11.50 -5.78
CA PRO A 601 31.29 -10.57 -4.69
C PRO A 601 31.22 -9.11 -5.14
N GLY A 602 30.21 -8.37 -4.64
CA GLY A 602 30.05 -6.95 -4.92
C GLY A 602 29.67 -6.60 -6.36
N SER A 603 29.32 -7.58 -7.19
CA SER A 603 29.10 -7.35 -8.63
C SER A 603 27.77 -6.66 -8.94
N LYS A 604 26.80 -6.71 -8.05
CA LYS A 604 25.46 -6.14 -8.23
C LYS A 604 24.92 -5.55 -6.94
N PRO A 605 24.15 -4.46 -7.02
CA PRO A 605 23.49 -3.90 -5.85
C PRO A 605 22.35 -4.82 -5.37
N LEU A 606 22.04 -4.70 -4.07
CA LEU A 606 20.84 -5.28 -3.48
C LEU A 606 19.70 -4.25 -3.54
N TRP A 607 18.50 -4.68 -3.92
CA TRP A 607 17.27 -3.90 -3.84
C TRP A 607 16.32 -4.57 -2.85
N LEU A 608 15.66 -3.79 -2.00
CA LEU A 608 14.52 -4.28 -1.25
C LEU A 608 13.28 -4.04 -2.11
N THR A 609 12.88 -5.08 -2.85
CA THR A 609 11.76 -5.03 -3.80
C THR A 609 10.41 -4.96 -3.10
N GLU A 610 10.34 -5.40 -1.86
CA GLU A 610 9.27 -5.16 -0.90
C GLU A 610 9.87 -4.93 0.49
N LEU A 611 9.29 -4.02 1.27
CA LEU A 611 9.63 -3.79 2.66
C LEU A 611 8.40 -3.31 3.44
N GLY A 612 8.04 -3.98 4.52
CA GLY A 612 6.93 -3.56 5.39
C GLY A 612 6.56 -4.60 6.42
N CYS A 613 5.54 -4.29 7.19
CA CYS A 613 4.81 -5.24 8.04
C CYS A 613 3.35 -4.83 8.15
N GLY A 614 2.50 -5.70 8.65
CA GLY A 614 1.13 -5.34 9.00
C GLY A 614 1.10 -4.27 10.10
N ALA A 615 0.12 -3.36 10.03
CA ALA A 615 -0.15 -2.37 11.08
C ALA A 615 -0.87 -3.05 12.27
N VAL A 616 -0.25 -4.05 12.85
CA VAL A 616 -0.82 -4.93 13.86
C VAL A 616 0.15 -5.10 15.03
N ASP A 617 -0.38 -5.26 16.22
CA ASP A 617 0.40 -5.51 17.44
C ASP A 617 1.49 -6.55 17.17
N LYS A 618 2.74 -6.22 17.51
CA LYS A 618 3.93 -7.04 17.28
C LYS A 618 4.16 -7.41 15.80
N GLY A 619 3.75 -6.55 14.86
CA GLY A 619 3.95 -6.76 13.43
C GLY A 619 5.42 -7.03 13.05
N ALA A 620 6.37 -6.45 13.76
CA ALA A 620 7.81 -6.65 13.55
C ALA A 620 8.33 -8.04 14.00
N ASN A 621 7.54 -8.84 14.77
CA ASN A 621 7.93 -10.20 15.12
C ASN A 621 7.82 -11.17 13.93
N GLN A 622 6.90 -10.89 13.00
CA GLN A 622 6.66 -11.71 11.82
C GLN A 622 6.06 -10.84 10.70
N PRO A 623 6.89 -10.02 10.05
CA PRO A 623 6.43 -8.97 9.14
C PRO A 623 5.63 -9.46 7.92
N ASN A 624 5.84 -10.68 7.47
CA ASN A 624 5.13 -11.31 6.35
C ASN A 624 3.71 -11.79 6.67
N ILE A 625 3.28 -11.75 7.95
CA ILE A 625 1.96 -12.26 8.37
C ILE A 625 1.02 -11.11 8.69
N PHE A 626 -0.17 -11.20 8.12
CA PHE A 626 -1.28 -10.28 8.39
C PHE A 626 -2.63 -11.00 8.27
N GLY A 627 -3.70 -10.39 8.79
CA GLY A 627 -5.03 -10.97 8.73
C GLY A 627 -5.60 -10.94 7.32
N ASP A 628 -5.87 -12.11 6.77
CA ASP A 628 -6.68 -12.29 5.56
C ASP A 628 -7.50 -13.58 5.73
N ASP A 629 -8.77 -13.42 6.06
CA ASP A 629 -9.66 -14.54 6.42
C ASP A 629 -9.92 -15.52 5.27
N LYS A 630 -9.68 -15.12 4.01
CA LYS A 630 -9.83 -16.02 2.87
C LYS A 630 -8.63 -16.96 2.71
N SER A 631 -7.43 -16.52 3.07
CA SER A 631 -6.17 -17.21 2.80
C SER A 631 -5.75 -18.10 3.97
N THR A 632 -5.29 -19.31 3.65
CA THR A 632 -4.63 -20.19 4.64
C THR A 632 -3.28 -19.67 5.12
N GLU A 633 -2.71 -18.67 4.45
CA GLU A 633 -1.49 -17.96 4.88
C GLU A 633 -1.82 -16.77 5.78
N GLY A 634 -3.10 -16.37 5.86
CA GLY A 634 -3.56 -15.34 6.78
C GLY A 634 -3.39 -15.73 8.24
N GLY A 635 -3.06 -14.77 9.10
CA GLY A 635 -2.82 -15.07 10.50
C GLY A 635 -2.47 -13.82 11.31
N ARG A 636 -1.89 -14.06 12.47
CA ARG A 636 -1.36 -13.02 13.36
C ARG A 636 0.14 -13.24 13.54
N PRO A 637 0.95 -12.18 13.59
CA PRO A 637 2.36 -12.29 13.95
C PRO A 637 2.55 -13.02 15.29
N HIS A 638 3.68 -13.62 15.49
CA HIS A 638 3.99 -14.33 16.74
C HIS A 638 3.70 -13.46 17.96
N PHE A 639 2.94 -14.01 18.92
CA PHE A 639 2.52 -13.37 20.17
C PHE A 639 1.62 -12.14 20.04
N SER A 640 1.16 -11.82 18.83
CA SER A 640 0.28 -10.68 18.57
C SER A 640 -1.12 -10.91 19.14
N SER A 641 -1.70 -9.87 19.74
CA SER A 641 -3.12 -9.81 20.11
C SER A 641 -4.03 -9.67 18.90
N GLY A 642 -3.51 -9.23 17.74
CA GLY A 642 -4.26 -8.89 16.55
C GLY A 642 -4.91 -7.50 16.59
N LEU A 643 -4.62 -6.69 17.61
CA LEU A 643 -5.08 -5.30 17.67
C LEU A 643 -4.29 -4.43 16.68
N PRO A 644 -4.91 -3.38 16.13
CA PRO A 644 -4.22 -2.45 15.24
C PRO A 644 -3.06 -1.74 15.95
N ASP A 645 -1.94 -1.65 15.24
CA ASP A 645 -0.75 -0.95 15.68
C ASP A 645 -0.02 -0.32 14.49
N GLY A 646 -0.44 0.88 14.11
CA GLY A 646 0.22 1.63 13.04
C GLY A 646 1.61 2.16 13.43
N LEU A 647 1.92 2.24 14.73
CA LEU A 647 3.23 2.69 15.19
C LEU A 647 4.31 1.66 14.83
N ILE A 648 4.06 0.35 15.03
CA ILE A 648 5.06 -0.67 14.70
C ILE A 648 5.41 -0.69 13.21
N GLN A 649 4.42 -0.49 12.34
CA GLN A 649 4.65 -0.38 10.90
C GLN A 649 5.54 0.83 10.57
N ARG A 650 5.23 2.01 11.14
CA ARG A 650 6.04 3.21 10.96
C ARG A 650 7.47 3.04 11.47
N GLN A 651 7.63 2.46 12.67
CA GLN A 651 8.96 2.29 13.28
C GLN A 651 9.83 1.28 12.54
N LEU A 652 9.25 0.19 12.01
CA LEU A 652 9.97 -0.76 11.15
C LEU A 652 10.52 -0.06 9.92
N LEU A 653 9.72 0.74 9.22
CA LEU A 653 10.17 1.49 8.04
C LEU A 653 11.23 2.53 8.41
N ARG A 654 11.04 3.29 9.49
CA ARG A 654 12.04 4.26 9.98
C ARG A 654 13.37 3.58 10.30
N ALA A 655 13.33 2.43 11.00
CA ALA A 655 14.53 1.66 11.35
C ALA A 655 15.33 1.25 10.10
N HIS A 656 14.65 0.70 9.08
CA HIS A 656 15.29 0.32 7.82
C HIS A 656 15.86 1.51 7.05
N HIS A 657 15.09 2.61 6.90
CA HIS A 657 15.57 3.79 6.20
C HIS A 657 16.76 4.45 6.89
N ARG A 658 16.79 4.50 8.23
CA ARG A 658 17.95 4.97 9.00
C ARG A 658 19.15 4.06 8.80
N HIS A 659 18.96 2.74 8.95
CA HIS A 659 20.03 1.75 8.89
C HIS A 659 20.73 1.75 7.52
N TRP A 660 19.97 1.69 6.44
CA TRP A 660 20.54 1.56 5.09
C TRP A 660 21.09 2.87 4.50
N ARG A 661 20.75 4.02 5.09
CA ARG A 661 21.37 5.31 4.75
C ARG A 661 22.65 5.61 5.50
N ASP A 662 22.88 4.89 6.58
CA ASP A 662 24.15 5.00 7.31
C ASP A 662 25.27 4.27 6.60
N PRO A 663 26.33 4.97 6.11
CA PRO A 663 27.46 4.33 5.45
C PRO A 663 28.20 3.29 6.32
N ALA A 664 28.04 3.35 7.64
CA ALA A 664 28.62 2.34 8.53
C ALA A 664 27.94 0.97 8.38
N ASN A 665 26.66 0.95 8.02
CA ASN A 665 25.87 -0.27 7.84
C ASN A 665 25.75 -0.68 6.37
N ASN A 666 25.91 0.27 5.45
CA ASN A 666 25.70 0.07 4.02
C ASN A 666 26.94 0.54 3.23
N PRO A 667 27.92 -0.33 3.01
CA PRO A 667 29.07 -0.01 2.18
C PRO A 667 28.65 0.43 0.76
N PRO A 668 29.37 1.36 0.13
CA PRO A 668 29.05 1.85 -1.21
C PRO A 668 28.85 0.72 -2.23
N GLY A 669 27.73 0.73 -2.92
CA GLY A 669 27.38 -0.26 -3.95
C GLY A 669 26.71 -1.52 -3.42
N MET A 670 26.53 -1.69 -2.10
CA MET A 670 25.87 -2.87 -1.54
C MET A 670 24.35 -2.75 -1.69
N LEU A 671 23.66 -2.04 -0.83
CA LEU A 671 22.22 -1.85 -0.94
C LEU A 671 21.94 -0.45 -1.50
N ASP A 672 21.07 -0.39 -2.50
CA ASP A 672 20.62 0.88 -3.08
C ASP A 672 19.50 1.49 -2.22
N PRO A 673 19.77 2.55 -1.44
CA PRO A 673 18.78 3.13 -0.54
C PRO A 673 17.64 3.85 -1.27
N GLU A 674 17.76 4.09 -2.58
CA GLU A 674 16.71 4.65 -3.42
C GLU A 674 15.75 3.56 -3.94
N ARG A 675 16.12 2.28 -3.80
CA ARG A 675 15.36 1.10 -4.24
C ARG A 675 14.85 0.26 -3.06
N ILE A 676 14.43 0.95 -2.00
CA ILE A 676 13.69 0.36 -0.88
C ILE A 676 12.21 0.60 -1.14
N TYR A 677 11.54 -0.38 -1.75
CA TYR A 677 10.13 -0.27 -2.09
C TYR A 677 9.25 -0.58 -0.88
N CYS A 678 8.67 0.46 -0.31
CA CYS A 678 7.74 0.30 0.80
C CYS A 678 6.46 -0.40 0.34
N TRP A 679 6.09 -1.49 0.99
CA TRP A 679 4.87 -2.26 0.75
C TRP A 679 3.80 -1.84 1.77
N THR A 680 2.65 -1.22 1.38
CA THR A 680 2.24 -0.94 0.01
C THR A 680 1.32 0.30 -0.04
N TRP A 681 1.25 0.98 -1.15
CA TRP A 681 0.27 2.03 -1.44
C TRP A 681 -0.85 1.48 -2.31
N ASP A 682 -2.07 1.97 -2.13
CA ASP A 682 -3.23 1.52 -2.88
C ASP A 682 -3.68 2.60 -3.89
N ALA A 683 -4.04 2.18 -5.08
CA ALA A 683 -4.62 3.06 -6.09
C ALA A 683 -5.97 3.65 -5.66
N ARG A 684 -6.62 3.04 -4.68
CA ARG A 684 -7.86 3.53 -4.06
C ARG A 684 -7.53 4.57 -2.98
N PRO A 685 -8.08 5.78 -3.08
CA PRO A 685 -7.71 6.86 -2.17
C PRO A 685 -8.39 6.73 -0.79
N TYR A 686 -7.67 7.12 0.26
CA TYR A 686 -8.24 7.28 1.59
C TYR A 686 -9.09 8.56 1.65
N PRO A 687 -10.23 8.61 2.38
CA PRO A 687 -10.84 7.51 3.15
C PRO A 687 -11.89 6.70 2.39
N ALA A 688 -12.09 6.91 1.08
CA ALA A 688 -13.03 6.09 0.32
C ALA A 688 -12.70 4.61 0.51
N PHE A 689 -11.44 4.21 0.29
CA PHE A 689 -10.91 2.97 0.82
C PHE A 689 -10.29 3.28 2.21
N PRO A 690 -10.66 2.58 3.27
CA PRO A 690 -11.49 1.36 3.37
C PRO A 690 -12.99 1.59 3.66
N ALA A 691 -13.48 2.83 3.67
CA ALA A 691 -14.82 3.15 4.22
C ALA A 691 -16.00 2.66 3.37
N LEU A 692 -15.83 2.55 2.04
CA LEU A 692 -16.89 2.13 1.11
C LEU A 692 -16.95 0.59 0.99
N GLY A 693 -17.44 -0.09 2.03
CA GLY A 693 -17.53 -1.55 2.07
C GLY A 693 -18.45 -2.16 1.03
N GLU A 694 -19.37 -1.40 0.48
CA GLU A 694 -20.23 -1.80 -0.64
C GLU A 694 -19.49 -1.82 -1.98
N ALA A 695 -18.42 -1.03 -2.12
CA ALA A 695 -17.55 -1.02 -3.28
C ALA A 695 -16.39 -2.02 -3.15
N TRP A 696 -15.86 -2.19 -1.93
CA TRP A 696 -14.64 -2.98 -1.68
C TRP A 696 -14.77 -3.86 -0.43
N ALA A 697 -14.86 -5.17 -0.67
CA ALA A 697 -15.06 -6.15 0.41
C ALA A 697 -13.84 -6.33 1.33
N ASP A 698 -12.64 -5.94 0.89
CA ASP A 698 -11.37 -6.04 1.62
C ASP A 698 -11.11 -4.85 2.58
N GLY A 699 -12.01 -3.88 2.65
CA GLY A 699 -11.91 -2.72 3.54
C GLY A 699 -11.55 -3.07 4.99
N PRO A 700 -12.16 -4.08 5.62
CA PRO A 700 -11.82 -4.48 7.00
C PRO A 700 -10.36 -4.87 7.20
N ASN A 701 -9.69 -5.43 6.19
CA ASN A 701 -8.29 -5.84 6.26
C ASN A 701 -7.32 -4.65 6.34
N HIS A 702 -7.74 -3.46 5.90
CA HIS A 702 -6.94 -2.24 5.99
C HIS A 702 -6.47 -1.98 7.43
N ARG A 703 -7.32 -2.23 8.41
CA ARG A 703 -7.06 -1.87 9.80
C ARG A 703 -5.75 -2.44 10.36
N THR A 704 -5.39 -3.66 9.98
CA THR A 704 -4.20 -4.39 10.45
C THR A 704 -3.25 -4.84 9.33
N GLY A 705 -3.58 -4.50 8.09
CA GLY A 705 -2.80 -4.91 6.93
C GLY A 705 -1.60 -4.00 6.63
N HIS A 706 -0.97 -4.24 5.50
CA HIS A 706 0.28 -3.58 5.10
C HIS A 706 0.10 -2.17 4.49
N TRP A 707 -1.12 -1.69 4.28
CA TRP A 707 -1.36 -0.41 3.60
C TRP A 707 -0.69 0.76 4.29
N LEU A 708 -0.02 1.60 3.51
CA LEU A 708 0.49 2.90 3.91
C LEU A 708 -0.53 4.01 3.63
N THR A 709 -1.42 3.78 2.65
CA THR A 709 -2.53 4.67 2.29
C THR A 709 -3.40 4.95 3.52
N GLY A 710 -3.58 6.22 3.85
CA GLY A 710 -4.31 6.65 5.06
C GLY A 710 -3.53 6.54 6.38
N ARG A 711 -2.22 6.17 6.33
CA ARG A 711 -1.34 6.13 7.52
C ARG A 711 -0.16 7.08 7.42
N LEU A 712 0.34 7.36 6.22
CA LEU A 712 1.38 8.38 6.05
C LEU A 712 0.84 9.76 6.42
N GLY A 713 1.73 10.62 6.91
CA GLY A 713 1.39 11.92 7.47
C GLY A 713 1.02 11.88 8.97
N ALA A 714 0.70 10.70 9.53
CA ALA A 714 0.72 10.49 10.98
C ALA A 714 2.19 10.44 11.47
N MET A 715 2.41 10.69 12.75
CA MET A 715 3.76 10.74 13.33
C MET A 715 3.85 9.96 14.63
N ALA A 716 5.03 9.49 14.98
CA ALA A 716 5.27 8.99 16.33
C ALA A 716 5.34 10.16 17.32
N GLY A 717 4.99 9.93 18.59
CA GLY A 717 4.97 10.98 19.58
C GLY A 717 6.34 11.65 19.80
N ASP A 718 7.43 10.91 19.63
CA ASP A 718 8.80 11.46 19.65
C ASP A 718 9.02 12.48 18.50
N GLU A 719 8.52 12.18 17.30
CA GLU A 719 8.59 13.08 16.15
C GLU A 719 7.77 14.35 16.38
N LEU A 720 6.57 14.23 16.99
CA LEU A 720 5.73 15.37 17.35
C LEU A 720 6.41 16.27 18.37
N LEU A 721 6.90 15.69 19.45
CA LEU A 721 7.59 16.44 20.52
C LEU A 721 8.83 17.17 19.98
N ALA A 722 9.63 16.48 19.16
CA ALA A 722 10.79 17.08 18.52
C ALA A 722 10.39 18.21 17.56
N ALA A 723 9.30 18.08 16.81
CA ALA A 723 8.81 19.12 15.90
C ALA A 723 8.29 20.35 16.67
N ILE A 724 7.51 20.14 17.71
CA ILE A 724 7.06 21.23 18.59
C ILE A 724 8.28 21.93 19.20
N ALA A 725 9.20 21.21 19.83
CA ALA A 725 10.39 21.80 20.45
C ALA A 725 11.23 22.64 19.46
N ARG A 726 11.40 22.13 18.24
CA ARG A 726 12.13 22.81 17.16
C ARG A 726 11.49 24.16 16.79
N ASP A 727 10.16 24.23 16.77
CA ASP A 727 9.44 25.48 16.50
C ASP A 727 9.72 26.57 17.57
N TRP A 728 10.18 26.18 18.76
CA TRP A 728 10.67 27.11 19.82
C TRP A 728 12.21 27.18 19.89
N GLY A 729 12.92 26.65 18.90
CA GLY A 729 14.39 26.69 18.86
C GLY A 729 15.07 25.76 19.87
N VAL A 730 14.38 24.72 20.32
CA VAL A 730 14.89 23.70 21.26
C VAL A 730 15.10 22.39 20.53
N GLU A 731 16.28 21.82 20.62
CA GLU A 731 16.52 20.45 20.19
C GLU A 731 16.13 19.49 21.33
N LEU A 732 15.19 18.60 21.06
CA LEU A 732 14.73 17.58 21.97
C LEU A 732 15.09 16.21 21.39
N ALA A 733 15.89 15.44 22.13
CA ALA A 733 16.01 14.01 21.91
C ALA A 733 14.92 13.32 22.71
N ALA A 734 13.87 12.87 22.04
CA ALA A 734 12.80 12.10 22.67
C ALA A 734 13.06 10.61 22.48
N GLU A 735 12.90 9.83 23.56
CA GLU A 735 13.00 8.38 23.50
C GLU A 735 11.71 7.77 22.97
N ALA A 736 11.85 6.67 22.21
CA ALA A 736 10.75 5.95 21.60
C ALA A 736 9.86 5.24 22.64
N GLY A 737 8.58 5.23 22.41
CA GLY A 737 7.56 4.62 23.26
C GLY A 737 6.26 5.41 23.27
N ALA A 738 6.27 6.57 22.61
CA ALA A 738 5.10 7.43 22.49
C ALA A 738 4.12 6.88 21.42
N PRO A 739 2.79 7.07 21.56
CA PRO A 739 1.80 6.56 20.65
C PRO A 739 1.93 7.16 19.24
N LEU A 740 1.31 6.50 18.24
CA LEU A 740 1.09 7.10 16.93
C LEU A 740 0.07 8.23 17.07
N VAL A 741 0.41 9.41 16.57
CA VAL A 741 -0.42 10.61 16.56
C VAL A 741 -0.84 10.94 15.13
N GLY A 742 -2.14 10.92 14.86
CA GLY A 742 -2.67 11.26 13.53
C GLY A 742 -2.52 12.73 13.20
N GLY A 743 -2.71 13.59 14.20
CA GLY A 743 -2.55 15.04 14.05
C GLY A 743 -2.67 15.78 15.36
N TYR A 744 -2.04 16.94 15.42
CA TYR A 744 -2.04 17.82 16.58
C TYR A 744 -2.11 19.28 16.15
N VAL A 745 -2.86 20.10 16.86
CA VAL A 745 -3.09 21.51 16.52
C VAL A 745 -2.79 22.40 17.72
N VAL A 746 -1.86 23.32 17.55
CA VAL A 746 -1.67 24.46 18.47
C VAL A 746 -2.55 25.59 17.95
N ALA A 747 -3.66 25.84 18.65
CA ALA A 747 -4.73 26.71 18.15
C ALA A 747 -4.46 28.21 18.22
N GLY A 748 -3.34 28.63 18.84
CA GLY A 748 -2.97 30.03 18.98
C GLY A 748 -1.69 30.18 19.81
N PRO A 749 -1.30 31.42 20.15
CA PRO A 749 -0.08 31.65 20.93
C PRO A 749 -0.08 30.84 22.22
N ALA A 750 0.92 30.01 22.38
CA ALA A 750 1.12 29.14 23.53
C ALA A 750 2.57 29.21 23.99
N ARG A 751 2.84 28.89 25.26
CA ARG A 751 4.20 28.64 25.69
C ARG A 751 4.61 27.24 25.26
N ALA A 752 5.90 27.01 25.00
CA ALA A 752 6.40 25.68 24.62
C ALA A 752 5.89 24.56 25.54
N ARG A 753 5.96 24.77 26.88
CA ARG A 753 5.49 23.79 27.87
C ARG A 753 3.96 23.55 27.85
N ASP A 754 3.20 24.47 27.30
CA ASP A 754 1.73 24.36 27.24
C ASP A 754 1.29 23.77 25.89
N ALA A 755 2.23 23.69 24.91
CA ALA A 755 2.05 23.07 23.61
C ALA A 755 2.51 21.59 23.61
N ILE A 756 3.34 21.19 24.58
CA ILE A 756 3.79 19.81 24.83
C ILE A 756 2.89 19.17 25.88
#